data_4ba54d35abfe97f49e6baea5421f2274
#
_entry.id   4ba54d35abfe97f49e6baea5421f2274
#
_cell.length_a   1.000
_cell.length_b   1.000
_cell.length_c   1.000
_cell.angle_alpha   90.00
_cell.angle_beta   90.00
_cell.angle_gamma   90.00
#
_symmetry.space_group_name_H-M   'P 1'
#
loop_
_entity.id
_entity.type
_entity.pdbx_description
1 polymer ?
#
loop_
_entity_poly.entity_id
_entity_poly.type
_entity_poly.pdbx_seq_one_letter_code
_entity_poly.pdbx_strand_id
1 'polypeptide(L)'
;MYRTLFCNDIRDEHVGKSVQLAGWVDVVRDHGGVIFIDLRDYTGVTQVVVHNEELLKNVNRETVISVSGIVNKRDEETVNTKIDTGYVELVADTLQVLGKSRNMLPFEVRNSHLSKDELRLKYRYLDLRNPKHHDNIVKRSQIIRHMRNKMESLNFLDMQTPILTASSPEGARDFLVPSRKHPGKFYALPQAPQQFKQLLMVSGFDRYFQVAPCFRDEDARADRSPGEFYQLDFEMAFATQEEVLEVCEDVIYDTFTAFSDKKVTPRPFRRITYAESMMKYGSDKPDLRNPLIICDLTDFFADVDFPAFKGKPVRGIVANCAGKSKKFFEDSLKFATSPEVGLGGLGYITLKEGVFAGPIAKFLSDAKKAEIIEMTGVKEGETLFFICDDKKNDTEKKAGHIRTWLAKKEQLDLIRNDAFEFCFVVDFPMYEIDEETGDTIFTHNPFSMPQGGMEALLGDDPTQVLAYQYDLVCNGIELASGAVRNHDIDIMKKAFEIAGYSEEELKSRFNALYTAFQYGAPPHAGMAPGIDRTVMLLTDEEKILEVIAFPLNGNAQDLLLGAPSEVTNQQLEDVHLLGSTNALAARGLTTGSGKARSEKRATFSNDQQLNQLSLTEKEDNDMQEIFKMMKSHEEALKTIDTENVEEMVHVMPMTNVLREDERDQKFSRESLLAGAPERSEDSWQVPRLVK
;
A
#
# COMPACT_ATOMS: atom_id res chain seq x y z
N MET A 1 -6.13 44.60 -0.54
CA MET A 1 -6.73 43.29 -0.89
C MET A 1 -6.10 42.85 -2.17
N TYR A 2 -5.76 41.55 -2.34
CA TYR A 2 -5.07 41.10 -3.56
C TYR A 2 -6.04 40.65 -4.67
N ARG A 3 -7.33 40.39 -4.34
CA ARG A 3 -8.38 40.02 -5.27
C ARG A 3 -9.76 40.41 -4.71
N THR A 4 -10.70 40.75 -5.60
CA THR A 4 -12.11 41.00 -5.29
C THR A 4 -13.00 39.82 -5.62
N LEU A 5 -12.59 38.97 -6.59
CA LEU A 5 -13.26 37.76 -7.03
C LEU A 5 -12.22 36.63 -7.21
N PHE A 6 -12.69 35.39 -7.22
CA PHE A 6 -11.89 34.25 -7.71
C PHE A 6 -11.92 34.18 -9.23
N CYS A 7 -10.93 33.47 -9.80
CA CYS A 7 -10.82 33.36 -11.27
C CYS A 7 -12.08 32.73 -11.88
N ASN A 8 -12.67 31.72 -11.25
CA ASN A 8 -13.88 31.08 -11.78
C ASN A 8 -15.19 31.76 -11.44
N ASP A 9 -15.18 32.90 -10.72
CA ASP A 9 -16.43 33.60 -10.36
C ASP A 9 -16.88 34.63 -11.40
N ILE A 10 -16.03 34.95 -12.37
CA ILE A 10 -16.37 35.94 -13.40
C ILE A 10 -17.46 35.39 -14.32
N ARG A 11 -18.52 36.16 -14.51
CA ARG A 11 -19.68 35.86 -15.38
C ARG A 11 -20.13 37.08 -16.15
N ASP A 12 -21.14 36.93 -17.01
CA ASP A 12 -21.75 38.01 -17.82
C ASP A 12 -22.25 39.21 -16.96
N GLU A 13 -22.67 38.98 -15.72
CA GLU A 13 -23.08 40.02 -14.78
C GLU A 13 -21.95 40.97 -14.35
N HIS A 14 -20.71 40.56 -14.57
CA HIS A 14 -19.48 41.37 -14.28
C HIS A 14 -19.03 42.19 -15.47
N VAL A 15 -19.61 42.01 -16.65
CA VAL A 15 -19.25 42.78 -17.87
C VAL A 15 -19.37 44.28 -17.62
N GLY A 16 -18.36 45.03 -17.97
CA GLY A 16 -18.25 46.47 -17.75
C GLY A 16 -17.81 46.88 -16.34
N LYS A 17 -17.67 45.93 -15.40
CA LYS A 17 -17.22 46.21 -14.03
C LYS A 17 -15.68 46.07 -13.92
N SER A 18 -15.10 46.90 -13.05
CA SER A 18 -13.69 46.73 -12.66
C SER A 18 -13.60 45.66 -11.58
N VAL A 19 -12.75 44.66 -11.81
CA VAL A 19 -12.48 43.58 -10.86
C VAL A 19 -10.98 43.38 -10.70
N GLN A 20 -10.60 42.75 -9.58
CA GLN A 20 -9.20 42.37 -9.31
C GLN A 20 -9.13 40.87 -9.07
N LEU A 21 -8.29 40.17 -9.83
CA LEU A 21 -8.01 38.76 -9.70
C LEU A 21 -6.58 38.52 -9.20
N ALA A 22 -6.33 37.39 -8.56
CA ALA A 22 -4.99 36.95 -8.22
C ALA A 22 -4.88 35.43 -8.41
N GLY A 23 -3.75 34.99 -9.00
CA GLY A 23 -3.53 33.58 -9.27
C GLY A 23 -2.16 33.34 -9.90
N TRP A 24 -1.97 32.15 -10.41
CA TRP A 24 -0.79 31.70 -11.15
C TRP A 24 -0.99 31.88 -12.65
N VAL A 25 0.04 32.37 -13.33
CA VAL A 25 0.08 32.42 -14.80
C VAL A 25 0.29 31.01 -15.34
N ASP A 26 -0.75 30.43 -15.92
CA ASP A 26 -0.72 29.05 -16.44
C ASP A 26 -0.18 29.01 -17.88
N VAL A 27 -0.76 29.82 -18.77
CA VAL A 27 -0.35 29.93 -20.17
C VAL A 27 -0.20 31.40 -20.54
N VAL A 28 0.81 31.70 -21.37
CA VAL A 28 0.99 33.00 -22.02
C VAL A 28 1.00 32.76 -23.51
N ARG A 29 0.17 33.51 -24.26
CA ARG A 29 0.07 33.49 -25.71
C ARG A 29 0.26 34.93 -26.27
N ASP A 30 1.24 35.11 -27.11
CA ASP A 30 1.48 36.38 -27.81
C ASP A 30 0.91 36.30 -29.24
N HIS A 31 0.06 37.24 -29.57
CA HIS A 31 -0.59 37.36 -30.87
C HIS A 31 -0.21 38.71 -31.58
N GLY A 32 1.05 39.12 -31.44
CA GLY A 32 1.55 40.26 -32.18
C GLY A 32 1.06 41.63 -31.67
N GLY A 33 1.26 41.89 -30.36
CA GLY A 33 0.89 43.16 -29.70
C GLY A 33 -0.29 43.02 -28.73
N VAL A 34 -0.95 41.88 -28.68
CA VAL A 34 -1.94 41.54 -27.67
C VAL A 34 -1.54 40.21 -27.03
N ILE A 35 -1.33 40.22 -25.74
CA ILE A 35 -0.92 39.03 -24.99
C ILE A 35 -2.10 38.52 -24.18
N PHE A 36 -2.33 37.23 -24.30
CA PHE A 36 -3.36 36.51 -23.55
C PHE A 36 -2.70 35.67 -22.46
N ILE A 37 -3.19 35.79 -21.22
CA ILE A 37 -2.78 35.02 -20.09
C ILE A 37 -3.95 34.18 -19.61
N ASP A 38 -3.77 32.88 -19.43
CA ASP A 38 -4.66 32.07 -18.63
C ASP A 38 -4.22 32.21 -17.17
N LEU A 39 -5.01 32.91 -16.37
CA LEU A 39 -4.79 33.09 -14.93
C LEU A 39 -5.57 32.03 -14.18
N ARG A 40 -4.87 31.23 -13.38
CA ARG A 40 -5.43 30.11 -12.63
C ARG A 40 -5.38 30.39 -11.14
N ASP A 41 -6.47 30.13 -10.43
CA ASP A 41 -6.49 29.96 -8.98
C ASP A 41 -7.09 28.57 -8.61
N TYR A 42 -7.43 28.35 -7.35
CA TYR A 42 -7.98 27.06 -6.91
C TYR A 42 -9.40 26.78 -7.40
N THR A 43 -10.11 27.80 -7.89
CA THR A 43 -11.49 27.67 -8.38
C THR A 43 -11.57 27.41 -9.88
N GLY A 44 -10.55 27.81 -10.63
CA GLY A 44 -10.53 27.64 -12.09
C GLY A 44 -9.61 28.62 -12.80
N VAL A 45 -9.93 28.88 -14.07
CA VAL A 45 -9.11 29.67 -15.00
C VAL A 45 -9.92 30.80 -15.62
N THR A 46 -9.33 31.99 -15.74
CA THR A 46 -9.87 33.11 -16.50
C THR A 46 -8.84 33.65 -17.48
N GLN A 47 -9.26 33.97 -18.67
CA GLN A 47 -8.39 34.69 -19.65
C GLN A 47 -8.25 36.13 -19.23
N VAL A 48 -7.01 36.61 -19.23
CA VAL A 48 -6.63 38.01 -19.04
C VAL A 48 -5.98 38.50 -20.34
N VAL A 49 -6.46 39.64 -20.88
CA VAL A 49 -5.94 40.30 -22.06
C VAL A 49 -5.03 41.44 -21.64
N VAL A 50 -3.81 41.46 -22.14
CA VAL A 50 -2.80 42.47 -21.81
C VAL A 50 -2.34 43.17 -23.11
N HIS A 51 -2.64 44.47 -23.19
CA HIS A 51 -2.22 45.30 -24.34
C HIS A 51 -0.87 45.99 -24.11
N ASN A 52 -0.46 46.15 -22.86
CA ASN A 52 0.80 46.80 -22.51
C ASN A 52 1.82 45.73 -22.08
N GLU A 53 2.76 45.39 -22.97
CA GLU A 53 3.79 44.38 -22.73
C GLU A 53 4.69 44.67 -21.53
N GLU A 54 4.88 45.95 -21.16
CA GLU A 54 5.67 46.35 -19.99
C GLU A 54 5.13 45.75 -18.67
N LEU A 55 3.81 45.49 -18.61
CA LEU A 55 3.19 44.82 -17.44
C LEU A 55 3.68 43.39 -17.25
N LEU A 56 4.18 42.75 -18.31
CA LEU A 56 4.63 41.36 -18.31
C LEU A 56 6.14 41.20 -18.09
N LYS A 57 6.85 42.28 -17.83
CA LYS A 57 8.28 42.20 -17.52
C LYS A 57 8.55 41.30 -16.33
N ASN A 58 9.26 40.20 -16.54
CA ASN A 58 9.53 39.13 -15.55
C ASN A 58 8.29 38.28 -15.15
N VAL A 59 7.28 38.18 -15.99
CA VAL A 59 6.16 37.26 -15.82
C VAL A 59 6.43 36.02 -16.67
N ASN A 60 6.66 34.91 -15.96
CA ASN A 60 6.84 33.58 -16.56
C ASN A 60 5.65 32.67 -16.19
N ARG A 61 5.58 31.48 -16.78
CA ARG A 61 4.65 30.46 -16.31
C ARG A 61 4.84 30.23 -14.81
N GLU A 62 3.74 30.00 -14.09
CA GLU A 62 3.67 29.80 -12.63
C GLU A 62 4.10 31.04 -11.81
N THR A 63 4.28 32.22 -12.42
CA THR A 63 4.41 33.49 -11.67
C THR A 63 3.05 33.81 -11.03
N VAL A 64 3.07 34.23 -9.78
CA VAL A 64 1.88 34.70 -9.07
C VAL A 64 1.69 36.18 -9.35
N ILE A 65 0.52 36.53 -9.88
CA ILE A 65 0.16 37.92 -10.19
C ILE A 65 -1.17 38.32 -9.54
N SER A 66 -1.30 39.60 -9.29
CA SER A 66 -2.60 40.26 -9.05
C SER A 66 -2.84 41.21 -10.21
N VAL A 67 -3.98 41.13 -10.87
CA VAL A 67 -4.34 41.89 -12.03
C VAL A 67 -5.69 42.58 -11.82
N SER A 68 -5.74 43.90 -12.09
CA SER A 68 -7.00 44.66 -12.08
C SER A 68 -7.33 45.09 -13.49
N GLY A 69 -8.60 45.13 -13.82
CA GLY A 69 -9.05 45.50 -15.14
C GLY A 69 -10.58 45.46 -15.28
N ILE A 70 -11.03 45.67 -16.49
CA ILE A 70 -12.46 45.66 -16.86
C ILE A 70 -12.80 44.27 -17.44
N VAL A 71 -13.93 43.71 -16.99
CA VAL A 71 -14.45 42.47 -17.58
C VAL A 71 -15.15 42.78 -18.88
N ASN A 72 -14.75 42.16 -19.99
CA ASN A 72 -15.38 42.26 -21.29
C ASN A 72 -16.02 40.93 -21.68
N LYS A 73 -17.09 41.04 -22.50
CA LYS A 73 -17.66 39.89 -23.19
C LYS A 73 -16.79 39.52 -24.38
N ARG A 74 -16.56 38.25 -24.61
CA ARG A 74 -15.83 37.76 -25.78
C ARG A 74 -16.74 37.70 -27.00
N ASP A 75 -16.15 37.91 -28.18
CA ASP A 75 -16.86 37.72 -29.43
C ASP A 75 -17.22 36.24 -29.62
N GLU A 76 -18.33 35.96 -30.28
CA GLU A 76 -18.84 34.58 -30.47
C GLU A 76 -17.81 33.65 -31.10
N GLU A 77 -16.98 34.15 -32.00
CA GLU A 77 -15.91 33.39 -32.64
C GLU A 77 -14.72 33.07 -31.74
N THR A 78 -14.58 33.78 -30.61
CA THR A 78 -13.46 33.63 -29.65
C THR A 78 -13.87 32.96 -28.35
N VAL A 79 -15.15 32.57 -28.18
CA VAL A 79 -15.64 31.86 -26.99
C VAL A 79 -14.86 30.55 -26.78
N ASN A 80 -14.37 30.34 -25.57
CA ASN A 80 -13.67 29.11 -25.20
C ASN A 80 -14.56 28.23 -24.29
N THR A 81 -15.25 27.28 -24.88
CA THR A 81 -16.16 26.36 -24.16
C THR A 81 -15.46 25.36 -23.24
N LYS A 82 -14.09 25.35 -23.22
CA LYS A 82 -13.31 24.44 -22.37
C LYS A 82 -13.12 24.96 -20.94
N ILE A 83 -13.45 26.21 -20.68
CA ILE A 83 -13.40 26.83 -19.36
C ILE A 83 -14.75 27.51 -19.03
N ASP A 84 -15.16 27.49 -17.79
CA ASP A 84 -16.47 28.01 -17.36
C ASP A 84 -16.61 29.53 -17.60
N THR A 85 -15.50 30.24 -17.53
CA THR A 85 -15.40 31.70 -17.76
C THR A 85 -15.18 32.05 -19.23
N GLY A 86 -15.27 31.09 -20.15
CA GLY A 86 -14.86 31.24 -21.53
C GLY A 86 -15.67 32.23 -22.41
N TYR A 87 -16.79 32.77 -21.89
CA TYR A 87 -17.62 33.80 -22.52
C TYR A 87 -17.18 35.22 -22.19
N VAL A 88 -16.33 35.37 -21.16
CA VAL A 88 -15.84 36.65 -20.68
C VAL A 88 -14.31 36.63 -20.55
N GLU A 89 -13.71 37.81 -20.50
CA GLU A 89 -12.27 37.98 -20.28
C GLU A 89 -12.00 39.25 -19.48
N LEU A 90 -10.88 39.29 -18.77
CA LEU A 90 -10.44 40.46 -18.02
C LEU A 90 -9.43 41.26 -18.89
N VAL A 91 -9.75 42.48 -19.30
CA VAL A 91 -8.79 43.39 -19.95
C VAL A 91 -8.00 44.10 -18.87
N ALA A 92 -6.69 43.85 -18.79
CA ALA A 92 -5.83 44.32 -17.74
C ALA A 92 -5.51 45.82 -17.86
N ASP A 93 -5.77 46.56 -16.78
CA ASP A 93 -5.31 47.95 -16.59
C ASP A 93 -3.98 47.98 -15.84
N THR A 94 -3.88 47.19 -14.73
CA THR A 94 -2.70 47.08 -13.89
C THR A 94 -2.39 45.64 -13.55
N LEU A 95 -1.10 45.34 -13.42
CA LEU A 95 -0.61 44.00 -13.02
C LEU A 95 0.54 44.18 -12.03
N GLN A 96 0.42 43.43 -10.89
CA GLN A 96 1.46 43.36 -9.88
C GLN A 96 1.94 41.91 -9.75
N VAL A 97 3.28 41.72 -9.86
CA VAL A 97 3.90 40.42 -9.56
C VAL A 97 3.99 40.26 -8.06
N LEU A 98 3.33 39.26 -7.52
CA LEU A 98 3.31 38.87 -6.11
C LEU A 98 4.38 37.83 -5.76
N GLY A 99 4.66 36.91 -6.68
CA GLY A 99 5.66 35.86 -6.51
C GLY A 99 6.29 35.46 -7.85
N LYS A 100 7.60 35.65 -7.99
CA LYS A 100 8.33 35.31 -9.21
C LYS A 100 8.49 33.80 -9.36
N SER A 101 8.31 33.28 -10.56
CA SER A 101 8.67 31.91 -10.93
C SER A 101 10.00 31.88 -11.69
N ARG A 102 10.70 30.75 -11.66
CA ARG A 102 11.87 30.49 -12.48
C ARG A 102 11.47 30.32 -13.94
N ASN A 103 12.36 30.68 -14.87
CA ASN A 103 12.10 30.52 -16.30
C ASN A 103 11.95 29.04 -16.70
N MET A 104 12.70 28.15 -16.04
CA MET A 104 12.66 26.72 -16.27
C MET A 104 12.01 26.03 -15.08
N LEU A 105 10.90 25.36 -15.33
CA LEU A 105 10.21 24.50 -14.37
C LEU A 105 10.78 23.07 -14.45
N PRO A 106 10.73 22.30 -13.35
CA PRO A 106 11.17 20.91 -13.35
C PRO A 106 10.33 20.01 -14.27
N PHE A 107 9.08 20.38 -14.50
CA PHE A 107 8.14 19.76 -15.43
C PHE A 107 7.04 20.76 -15.80
N GLU A 108 6.29 20.45 -16.86
CA GLU A 108 5.10 21.20 -17.22
C GLU A 108 3.94 20.81 -16.27
N VAL A 109 3.40 21.78 -15.52
CA VAL A 109 2.40 21.52 -14.46
C VAL A 109 1.16 20.79 -14.98
N ARG A 110 0.61 21.19 -16.13
CA ARG A 110 -0.58 20.53 -16.73
C ARG A 110 -0.33 19.07 -17.12
N ASN A 111 0.90 18.72 -17.42
CA ASN A 111 1.32 17.39 -17.87
C ASN A 111 2.22 16.68 -16.84
N SER A 112 2.17 17.09 -15.59
CA SER A 112 3.03 16.54 -14.53
C SER A 112 2.91 15.02 -14.38
N HIS A 113 1.74 14.44 -14.67
CA HIS A 113 1.49 13.00 -14.67
C HIS A 113 2.38 12.21 -15.65
N LEU A 114 2.98 12.85 -16.67
CA LEU A 114 3.93 12.23 -17.60
C LEU A 114 5.36 12.19 -17.03
N SER A 115 5.62 12.87 -15.93
CA SER A 115 6.92 12.89 -15.25
C SER A 115 7.04 11.71 -14.28
N LYS A 116 8.30 11.32 -13.98
CA LYS A 116 8.57 10.27 -13.00
C LYS A 116 8.05 10.66 -11.62
N ASP A 117 7.52 9.69 -10.88
CA ASP A 117 6.95 9.90 -9.54
C ASP A 117 7.93 10.60 -8.59
N GLU A 118 9.22 10.22 -8.59
CA GLU A 118 10.25 10.84 -7.76
C GLU A 118 10.40 12.36 -8.01
N LEU A 119 10.35 12.79 -9.29
CA LEU A 119 10.44 14.20 -9.62
C LEU A 119 9.17 14.95 -9.20
N ARG A 120 8.01 14.33 -9.39
CA ARG A 120 6.71 14.88 -8.95
C ARG A 120 6.66 15.02 -7.44
N LEU A 121 7.10 14.02 -6.68
CA LEU A 121 7.14 14.05 -5.21
C LEU A 121 8.12 15.10 -4.68
N LYS A 122 9.29 15.23 -5.31
CA LYS A 122 10.26 16.29 -4.94
C LYS A 122 9.72 17.70 -5.12
N TYR A 123 8.88 17.93 -6.12
CA TYR A 123 8.23 19.21 -6.40
C TYR A 123 6.70 19.13 -6.26
N ARG A 124 6.24 18.38 -5.25
CA ARG A 124 4.81 18.06 -5.07
C ARG A 124 3.91 19.28 -5.03
N TYR A 125 4.36 20.41 -4.50
CA TYR A 125 3.62 21.68 -4.50
C TYR A 125 3.37 22.23 -5.92
N LEU A 126 4.18 21.88 -6.94
CA LEU A 126 3.90 22.17 -8.34
C LEU A 126 2.96 21.13 -8.94
N ASP A 127 3.18 19.86 -8.64
CA ASP A 127 2.35 18.75 -9.11
C ASP A 127 0.89 18.90 -8.64
N LEU A 128 0.67 19.36 -7.41
CA LEU A 128 -0.66 19.67 -6.85
C LEU A 128 -1.36 20.87 -7.53
N ARG A 129 -0.67 21.65 -8.39
CA ARG A 129 -1.30 22.65 -9.24
C ARG A 129 -1.88 22.06 -10.53
N ASN A 130 -1.54 20.82 -10.87
CA ASN A 130 -2.22 20.09 -11.95
C ASN A 130 -3.70 19.94 -11.58
N PRO A 131 -4.64 20.32 -12.49
CA PRO A 131 -6.07 20.30 -12.16
C PRO A 131 -6.56 18.94 -11.65
N LYS A 132 -6.14 17.84 -12.27
CA LYS A 132 -6.54 16.49 -11.85
C LYS A 132 -6.08 16.18 -10.42
N HIS A 133 -4.80 16.43 -10.11
CA HIS A 133 -4.25 16.14 -8.77
C HIS A 133 -4.84 17.08 -7.71
N HIS A 134 -5.06 18.35 -8.08
CA HIS A 134 -5.76 19.30 -7.22
C HIS A 134 -7.18 18.82 -6.88
N ASP A 135 -7.95 18.41 -7.89
CA ASP A 135 -9.33 17.95 -7.74
C ASP A 135 -9.40 16.68 -6.89
N ASN A 136 -8.44 15.77 -7.00
CA ASN A 136 -8.36 14.58 -6.14
C ASN A 136 -8.28 14.97 -4.66
N ILE A 137 -7.45 15.96 -4.30
CA ILE A 137 -7.31 16.41 -2.90
C ILE A 137 -8.56 17.17 -2.43
N VAL A 138 -9.18 17.97 -3.30
CA VAL A 138 -10.47 18.63 -2.99
C VAL A 138 -11.57 17.61 -2.77
N LYS A 139 -11.69 16.61 -3.65
CA LYS A 139 -12.65 15.49 -3.50
C LYS A 139 -12.39 14.72 -2.21
N ARG A 140 -11.12 14.41 -1.90
CA ARG A 140 -10.75 13.79 -0.62
C ARG A 140 -11.31 14.55 0.58
N SER A 141 -11.13 15.87 0.60
CA SER A 141 -11.68 16.73 1.68
C SER A 141 -13.19 16.67 1.76
N GLN A 142 -13.87 16.68 0.61
CA GLN A 142 -15.33 16.60 0.53
C GLN A 142 -15.84 15.23 0.98
N ILE A 143 -15.21 14.14 0.56
CA ILE A 143 -15.56 12.77 0.96
C ILE A 143 -15.41 12.59 2.46
N ILE A 144 -14.28 13.01 3.05
CA ILE A 144 -14.06 12.92 4.50
C ILE A 144 -15.14 13.69 5.28
N ARG A 145 -15.48 14.91 4.83
CA ARG A 145 -16.55 15.70 5.46
C ARG A 145 -17.89 14.99 5.35
N HIS A 146 -18.20 14.41 4.18
CA HIS A 146 -19.45 13.69 3.96
C HIS A 146 -19.55 12.46 4.89
N MET A 147 -18.49 11.65 4.96
CA MET A 147 -18.43 10.48 5.85
C MET A 147 -18.61 10.89 7.33
N ARG A 148 -17.94 11.97 7.79
CA ARG A 148 -18.12 12.49 9.16
C ARG A 148 -19.57 12.87 9.44
N ASN A 149 -20.19 13.66 8.56
CA ASN A 149 -21.60 14.07 8.71
C ASN A 149 -22.52 12.85 8.74
N LYS A 150 -22.24 11.84 7.93
CA LYS A 150 -23.04 10.61 7.92
C LYS A 150 -22.90 9.85 9.25
N MET A 151 -21.68 9.69 9.79
CA MET A 151 -21.44 9.05 11.08
C MET A 151 -22.15 9.79 12.22
N GLU A 152 -22.06 11.14 12.26
CA GLU A 152 -22.77 11.97 13.24
C GLU A 152 -24.30 11.79 13.14
N SER A 153 -24.84 11.69 11.92
CA SER A 153 -26.28 11.43 11.70
C SER A 153 -26.75 10.07 12.22
N LEU A 154 -25.81 9.11 12.37
CA LEU A 154 -26.02 7.79 12.95
C LEU A 154 -25.73 7.77 14.46
N ASN A 155 -25.61 8.94 15.09
CA ASN A 155 -25.34 9.15 16.52
C ASN A 155 -23.96 8.62 16.98
N PHE A 156 -22.96 8.61 16.10
CA PHE A 156 -21.57 8.35 16.51
C PHE A 156 -20.92 9.65 17.00
N LEU A 157 -20.06 9.51 18.01
CA LEU A 157 -19.26 10.60 18.55
C LEU A 157 -17.87 10.61 17.91
N ASP A 158 -17.47 11.74 17.31
CA ASP A 158 -16.11 11.95 16.78
C ASP A 158 -15.14 12.17 17.95
N MET A 159 -14.32 11.17 18.26
CA MET A 159 -13.43 11.17 19.43
C MET A 159 -12.00 10.86 19.02
N GLN A 160 -11.07 11.71 19.39
CA GLN A 160 -9.64 11.52 19.11
C GLN A 160 -8.97 10.64 20.17
N THR A 161 -8.05 9.80 19.71
CA THR A 161 -7.20 8.95 20.55
C THR A 161 -5.73 9.35 20.45
N PRO A 162 -4.89 9.03 21.45
CA PRO A 162 -3.49 9.39 21.45
C PRO A 162 -2.71 8.82 20.25
N ILE A 163 -1.81 9.64 19.67
CA ILE A 163 -0.86 9.22 18.65
C ILE A 163 0.42 8.64 19.29
N LEU A 164 0.88 9.21 20.41
CA LEU A 164 1.99 8.64 21.17
C LEU A 164 1.44 7.59 22.14
N THR A 165 1.68 6.32 21.85
CA THR A 165 1.16 5.19 22.62
C THR A 165 2.23 4.15 22.92
N ALA A 166 1.84 3.02 23.48
CA ALA A 166 2.72 1.87 23.62
C ALA A 166 2.73 1.04 22.33
N SER A 167 3.82 0.30 22.10
CA SER A 167 3.89 -0.72 21.05
C SER A 167 2.75 -1.71 21.19
N SER A 168 2.09 -2.04 20.08
CA SER A 168 1.00 -3.00 20.01
C SER A 168 1.29 -4.03 18.92
N PRO A 169 1.41 -5.31 19.23
CA PRO A 169 1.72 -6.33 18.25
C PRO A 169 0.48 -6.71 17.43
N GLU A 170 0.05 -5.80 16.55
CA GLU A 170 -1.11 -5.99 15.66
C GLU A 170 -0.74 -6.52 14.26
N GLY A 171 0.49 -7.05 14.10
CA GLY A 171 0.94 -7.72 12.88
C GLY A 171 1.90 -6.91 12.00
N ALA A 172 1.86 -5.57 12.04
CA ALA A 172 2.83 -4.72 11.34
C ALA A 172 4.01 -4.32 12.26
N ARG A 173 5.09 -3.78 11.68
CA ARG A 173 6.16 -3.17 12.46
C ARG A 173 5.77 -1.76 12.91
N ASP A 174 6.13 -1.42 14.16
CA ASP A 174 5.86 -0.12 14.73
C ASP A 174 6.91 0.92 14.33
N PHE A 175 6.48 2.17 14.15
CA PHE A 175 7.39 3.33 14.22
C PHE A 175 7.62 3.69 15.68
N LEU A 176 8.87 3.66 16.13
CA LEU A 176 9.26 3.93 17.52
C LEU A 176 9.79 5.35 17.70
N VAL A 177 9.31 6.03 18.75
CA VAL A 177 9.73 7.37 19.13
C VAL A 177 10.43 7.29 20.49
N PRO A 178 11.73 7.60 20.61
CA PRO A 178 12.45 7.51 21.88
C PRO A 178 11.96 8.53 22.89
N SER A 179 11.90 8.15 24.17
CA SER A 179 11.47 9.04 25.25
C SER A 179 12.63 9.79 25.88
N ARG A 180 12.61 11.12 25.80
CA ARG A 180 13.58 11.96 26.49
C ARG A 180 13.50 11.85 28.02
N LYS A 181 12.30 11.63 28.59
CA LYS A 181 12.07 11.57 30.04
C LYS A 181 12.35 10.20 30.67
N HIS A 182 12.33 9.16 29.86
CA HIS A 182 12.47 7.77 30.34
C HIS A 182 13.56 7.06 29.52
N PRO A 183 14.82 7.07 29.96
CA PRO A 183 15.93 6.45 29.26
C PRO A 183 15.66 4.97 28.92
N GLY A 184 15.91 4.59 27.66
CA GLY A 184 15.71 3.23 27.17
C GLY A 184 14.26 2.83 26.95
N LYS A 185 13.30 3.76 27.06
CA LYS A 185 11.89 3.56 26.75
C LYS A 185 11.47 4.34 25.51
N PHE A 186 10.53 3.78 24.77
CA PHE A 186 10.02 4.33 23.53
C PHE A 186 8.49 4.43 23.59
N TYR A 187 7.95 5.45 22.94
CA TYR A 187 6.60 5.46 22.46
C TYR A 187 6.55 4.77 21.11
N ALA A 188 5.39 4.24 20.71
CA ALA A 188 5.10 3.82 19.35
C ALA A 188 4.06 4.75 18.73
N LEU A 189 4.08 4.89 17.40
CA LEU A 189 2.95 5.44 16.66
C LEU A 189 1.91 4.34 16.45
N PRO A 190 0.58 4.64 16.55
CA PRO A 190 -0.45 3.62 16.55
C PRO A 190 -0.61 2.99 15.15
N GLN A 191 -0.61 1.67 15.08
CA GLN A 191 -0.95 0.95 13.84
C GLN A 191 -2.43 1.12 13.48
N ALA A 192 -3.27 1.22 14.50
CA ALA A 192 -4.68 1.58 14.51
C ALA A 192 -5.07 1.94 15.95
N PRO A 193 -6.17 2.66 16.21
CA PRO A 193 -6.63 2.96 17.58
C PRO A 193 -7.32 1.77 18.27
N GLN A 194 -6.95 0.53 17.96
CA GLN A 194 -7.66 -0.69 18.34
C GLN A 194 -7.88 -0.82 19.83
N GLN A 195 -6.85 -0.64 20.66
CA GLN A 195 -7.00 -0.75 22.10
C GLN A 195 -7.85 0.39 22.67
N PHE A 196 -7.65 1.62 22.16
CA PHE A 196 -8.38 2.79 22.65
C PHE A 196 -9.87 2.72 22.36
N LYS A 197 -10.27 2.31 21.15
CA LYS A 197 -11.71 2.21 20.82
C LYS A 197 -12.42 1.15 21.66
N GLN A 198 -11.76 0.03 21.95
CA GLN A 198 -12.32 -0.98 22.87
C GLN A 198 -12.41 -0.44 24.30
N LEU A 199 -11.40 0.31 24.78
CA LEU A 199 -11.45 0.96 26.09
C LEU A 199 -12.56 2.03 26.15
N LEU A 200 -12.87 2.73 25.07
CA LEU A 200 -14.00 3.65 25.02
C LEU A 200 -15.34 2.92 25.22
N MET A 201 -15.49 1.72 24.63
CA MET A 201 -16.68 0.90 24.85
C MET A 201 -16.80 0.48 26.33
N VAL A 202 -15.70 0.04 26.93
CA VAL A 202 -15.65 -0.27 28.38
C VAL A 202 -15.91 0.97 29.24
N SER A 203 -15.57 2.14 28.74
CA SER A 203 -15.80 3.42 29.44
C SER A 203 -17.24 3.92 29.35
N GLY A 204 -18.14 3.19 28.70
CA GLY A 204 -19.57 3.52 28.63
C GLY A 204 -19.95 4.42 27.47
N PHE A 205 -19.15 4.49 26.40
CA PHE A 205 -19.53 5.12 25.15
C PHE A 205 -20.15 4.09 24.21
N ASP A 206 -21.33 4.36 23.67
CA ASP A 206 -22.04 3.40 22.84
C ASP A 206 -21.59 3.39 21.38
N ARG A 207 -21.24 4.55 20.83
CA ARG A 207 -20.86 4.70 19.42
C ARG A 207 -19.72 5.70 19.28
N TYR A 208 -18.60 5.21 18.84
CA TYR A 208 -17.37 5.97 18.60
C TYR A 208 -16.99 5.93 17.13
N PHE A 209 -16.48 7.04 16.61
CA PHE A 209 -15.70 7.07 15.39
C PHE A 209 -14.60 8.12 15.43
N GLN A 210 -13.64 7.99 14.56
CA GLN A 210 -12.70 9.06 14.19
C GLN A 210 -12.14 8.85 12.78
N VAL A 211 -11.66 9.90 12.16
CA VAL A 211 -10.75 9.83 11.01
C VAL A 211 -9.34 9.63 11.57
N ALA A 212 -8.97 8.37 11.75
CA ALA A 212 -7.78 7.97 12.50
C ALA A 212 -6.52 7.95 11.62
N PRO A 213 -5.44 8.66 12.00
CA PRO A 213 -4.13 8.42 11.42
C PRO A 213 -3.58 7.08 11.92
N CYS A 214 -3.12 6.25 11.00
CA CYS A 214 -2.53 4.94 11.25
C CYS A 214 -1.12 4.89 10.68
N PHE A 215 -0.20 4.22 11.39
CA PHE A 215 1.21 4.17 11.05
C PHE A 215 1.70 2.73 11.02
N ARG A 216 2.22 2.28 9.87
CA ARG A 216 2.77 0.92 9.73
C ARG A 216 4.04 0.98 8.92
N ASP A 217 5.12 0.42 9.46
CA ASP A 217 6.38 0.27 8.73
C ASP A 217 6.31 -0.96 7.81
N GLU A 218 5.69 -0.76 6.66
CA GLU A 218 5.42 -1.79 5.66
C GLU A 218 5.81 -1.30 4.26
N ASP A 219 6.03 -2.27 3.36
CA ASP A 219 6.37 -1.98 1.97
C ASP A 219 5.21 -1.32 1.22
N ALA A 220 5.56 -0.40 0.33
CA ALA A 220 4.60 0.27 -0.56
C ALA A 220 3.99 -0.71 -1.58
N ARG A 221 2.72 -0.47 -1.92
CA ARG A 221 2.00 -1.08 -3.05
C ARG A 221 1.21 0.00 -3.79
N ALA A 222 0.66 -0.34 -4.95
CA ALA A 222 -0.17 0.62 -5.68
C ALA A 222 -1.37 1.13 -4.86
N ASP A 223 -1.97 0.26 -4.06
CA ASP A 223 -3.12 0.52 -3.18
C ASP A 223 -2.74 0.76 -1.71
N ARG A 224 -1.44 0.86 -1.38
CA ARG A 224 -0.93 1.05 -0.02
C ARG A 224 0.25 2.01 0.03
N SER A 225 0.08 3.13 0.74
CA SER A 225 1.17 4.04 1.08
C SER A 225 2.06 3.41 2.16
N PRO A 226 3.39 3.53 2.07
CA PRO A 226 4.25 3.17 3.18
C PRO A 226 4.07 4.17 4.32
N GLY A 227 4.12 3.68 5.54
CA GLY A 227 4.16 4.51 6.75
C GLY A 227 2.81 5.00 7.21
N GLU A 228 2.25 6.06 6.63
CA GLU A 228 1.04 6.75 7.12
C GLU A 228 -0.14 6.57 6.17
N PHE A 229 -1.32 6.30 6.76
CA PHE A 229 -2.62 6.25 6.06
C PHE A 229 -3.77 6.59 7.02
N TYR A 230 -4.98 6.79 6.47
CA TYR A 230 -6.13 7.21 7.26
C TYR A 230 -7.29 6.23 7.14
N GLN A 231 -7.96 5.97 8.29
CA GLN A 231 -9.17 5.14 8.37
C GLN A 231 -10.33 5.94 8.96
N LEU A 232 -11.55 5.67 8.48
CA LEU A 232 -12.76 5.96 9.22
C LEU A 232 -12.94 4.84 10.22
N ASP A 233 -12.34 4.97 11.40
CA ASP A 233 -12.38 3.95 12.43
C ASP A 233 -13.64 4.13 13.28
N PHE A 234 -14.41 3.08 13.50
CA PHE A 234 -15.60 3.12 14.35
C PHE A 234 -15.80 1.84 15.15
N GLU A 235 -16.45 1.98 16.31
CA GLU A 235 -16.77 0.91 17.23
C GLU A 235 -18.12 1.15 17.90
N MET A 236 -18.87 0.07 18.17
CA MET A 236 -20.20 0.09 18.76
C MET A 236 -20.27 -0.86 19.94
N ALA A 237 -20.74 -0.38 21.10
CA ALA A 237 -21.07 -1.24 22.23
C ALA A 237 -22.46 -1.89 22.04
N PHE A 238 -22.65 -3.07 22.65
CA PHE A 238 -23.88 -3.86 22.58
C PHE A 238 -24.33 -4.17 21.15
N ALA A 239 -23.37 -4.34 20.24
CA ALA A 239 -23.61 -4.55 18.81
C ALA A 239 -23.24 -5.95 18.36
N THR A 240 -24.01 -6.46 17.44
CA THR A 240 -23.75 -7.69 16.67
C THR A 240 -22.97 -7.42 15.41
N GLN A 241 -22.47 -8.46 14.75
CA GLN A 241 -21.85 -8.39 13.44
C GLN A 241 -22.76 -7.66 12.42
N GLU A 242 -24.03 -8.08 12.32
CA GLU A 242 -24.94 -7.52 11.30
C GLU A 242 -25.20 -6.03 11.50
N GLU A 243 -25.33 -5.57 12.73
CA GLU A 243 -25.51 -4.12 13.01
C GLU A 243 -24.28 -3.30 12.58
N VAL A 244 -23.07 -3.82 12.73
CA VAL A 244 -21.86 -3.16 12.25
C VAL A 244 -21.79 -3.17 10.72
N LEU A 245 -22.14 -4.30 10.08
CA LEU A 245 -22.20 -4.39 8.61
C LEU A 245 -23.24 -3.43 8.03
N GLU A 246 -24.42 -3.30 8.64
CA GLU A 246 -25.46 -2.36 8.23
C GLU A 246 -24.98 -0.90 8.31
N VAL A 247 -24.31 -0.49 9.37
CA VAL A 247 -23.73 0.84 9.52
C VAL A 247 -22.67 1.09 8.43
N CYS A 248 -21.77 0.14 8.22
CA CYS A 248 -20.74 0.25 7.20
C CYS A 248 -21.36 0.37 5.80
N GLU A 249 -22.34 -0.49 5.47
CA GLU A 249 -23.09 -0.42 4.21
C GLU A 249 -23.73 0.95 4.00
N ASP A 250 -24.38 1.50 5.04
CA ASP A 250 -25.08 2.77 4.94
C ASP A 250 -24.10 3.92 4.64
N VAL A 251 -22.96 3.96 5.33
CA VAL A 251 -21.92 4.99 5.14
C VAL A 251 -21.26 4.87 3.76
N ILE A 252 -20.87 3.66 3.37
CA ILE A 252 -20.15 3.42 2.11
C ILE A 252 -21.09 3.61 0.91
N TYR A 253 -22.28 3.04 0.93
CA TYR A 253 -23.26 3.19 -0.15
C TYR A 253 -23.61 4.67 -0.39
N ASP A 254 -23.91 5.41 0.68
CA ASP A 254 -24.21 6.85 0.62
C ASP A 254 -23.02 7.65 0.04
N THR A 255 -21.80 7.35 0.51
CA THR A 255 -20.58 8.00 0.02
C THR A 255 -20.34 7.72 -1.48
N PHE A 256 -20.37 6.47 -1.90
CA PHE A 256 -20.11 6.13 -3.30
C PHE A 256 -21.18 6.65 -4.26
N THR A 257 -22.44 6.68 -3.82
CA THR A 257 -23.55 7.25 -4.60
C THR A 257 -23.46 8.79 -4.70
N ALA A 258 -22.97 9.45 -3.65
CA ALA A 258 -22.83 10.91 -3.64
C ALA A 258 -21.66 11.43 -4.50
N PHE A 259 -20.60 10.63 -4.70
CA PHE A 259 -19.36 11.07 -5.34
C PHE A 259 -19.04 10.38 -6.66
N SER A 260 -19.92 9.53 -7.19
CA SER A 260 -19.71 8.85 -8.46
C SER A 260 -21.02 8.59 -9.19
N ASP A 261 -20.98 8.65 -10.53
CA ASP A 261 -22.08 8.27 -11.42
C ASP A 261 -22.06 6.78 -11.80
N LYS A 262 -21.05 6.01 -11.35
CA LYS A 262 -20.96 4.57 -11.59
C LYS A 262 -22.04 3.83 -10.81
N LYS A 263 -22.44 2.68 -11.32
CA LYS A 263 -23.37 1.81 -10.61
C LYS A 263 -22.74 1.31 -9.31
N VAL A 264 -23.48 1.41 -8.23
CA VAL A 264 -23.10 0.90 -6.91
C VAL A 264 -23.95 -0.33 -6.60
N THR A 265 -23.35 -1.41 -6.12
CA THR A 265 -24.08 -2.59 -5.65
C THR A 265 -25.24 -2.18 -4.74
N PRO A 266 -26.48 -2.59 -5.03
CA PRO A 266 -27.61 -2.28 -4.17
C PRO A 266 -27.47 -2.95 -2.79
N ARG A 267 -28.00 -2.30 -1.77
CA ARG A 267 -28.05 -2.86 -0.41
C ARG A 267 -29.19 -3.90 -0.27
N PRO A 268 -29.01 -4.94 0.57
CA PRO A 268 -27.82 -5.27 1.35
C PRO A 268 -26.70 -5.86 0.46
N PHE A 269 -25.42 -5.58 0.82
CA PHE A 269 -24.28 -6.16 0.12
C PHE A 269 -24.21 -7.67 0.36
N ARG A 270 -23.76 -8.41 -0.63
CA ARG A 270 -23.62 -9.86 -0.54
C ARG A 270 -22.63 -10.24 0.56
N ARG A 271 -23.01 -11.26 1.41
CA ARG A 271 -22.10 -11.92 2.33
C ARG A 271 -21.55 -13.17 1.64
N ILE A 272 -20.25 -13.34 1.65
CA ILE A 272 -19.51 -14.47 1.10
C ILE A 272 -18.61 -14.99 2.22
N THR A 273 -18.69 -16.28 2.55
CA THR A 273 -17.76 -16.82 3.54
C THR A 273 -16.33 -16.83 3.00
N TYR A 274 -15.34 -16.76 3.87
CA TYR A 274 -13.93 -16.87 3.48
C TYR A 274 -13.68 -18.15 2.65
N ALA A 275 -14.21 -19.28 3.09
CA ALA A 275 -14.07 -20.55 2.37
C ALA A 275 -14.70 -20.51 0.96
N GLU A 276 -15.89 -19.90 0.82
CA GLU A 276 -16.53 -19.69 -0.48
C GLU A 276 -15.70 -18.76 -1.36
N SER A 277 -15.14 -17.67 -0.78
CA SER A 277 -14.34 -16.70 -1.51
C SER A 277 -13.06 -17.34 -2.06
N MET A 278 -12.35 -18.09 -1.23
CA MET A 278 -11.16 -18.82 -1.66
C MET A 278 -11.47 -19.85 -2.73
N MET A 279 -12.52 -20.64 -2.55
CA MET A 279 -12.88 -21.69 -3.51
C MET A 279 -13.35 -21.13 -4.86
N LYS A 280 -14.22 -20.09 -4.86
CA LYS A 280 -14.84 -19.58 -6.10
C LYS A 280 -14.03 -18.49 -6.79
N TYR A 281 -13.22 -17.73 -6.06
CA TYR A 281 -12.52 -16.58 -6.60
C TYR A 281 -10.99 -16.66 -6.39
N GLY A 282 -10.53 -17.59 -5.56
CA GLY A 282 -9.10 -17.77 -5.24
C GLY A 282 -8.47 -16.61 -4.48
N SER A 283 -9.29 -15.85 -3.75
CA SER A 283 -8.86 -14.68 -3.00
C SER A 283 -9.87 -14.36 -1.90
N ASP A 284 -9.37 -13.86 -0.77
CA ASP A 284 -10.15 -13.23 0.29
C ASP A 284 -10.68 -11.83 -0.08
N LYS A 285 -10.25 -11.31 -1.25
CA LYS A 285 -10.63 -10.00 -1.81
C LYS A 285 -11.15 -10.15 -3.24
N PRO A 286 -12.36 -10.78 -3.43
CA PRO A 286 -12.87 -11.11 -4.76
C PRO A 286 -13.26 -9.86 -5.54
N ASP A 287 -12.78 -9.75 -6.79
CA ASP A 287 -13.33 -8.80 -7.76
C ASP A 287 -14.57 -9.41 -8.41
N LEU A 288 -15.76 -8.95 -8.00
CA LEU A 288 -17.04 -9.46 -8.50
C LEU A 288 -17.41 -8.91 -9.89
N ARG A 289 -16.67 -7.92 -10.40
CA ARG A 289 -16.80 -7.47 -11.81
C ARG A 289 -16.28 -8.51 -12.77
N ASN A 290 -15.35 -9.36 -12.33
CA ASN A 290 -14.83 -10.50 -13.10
C ASN A 290 -15.85 -11.66 -13.06
N PRO A 291 -16.47 -12.04 -14.20
CA PRO A 291 -17.51 -13.06 -14.23
C PRO A 291 -16.98 -14.49 -14.11
N LEU A 292 -15.68 -14.70 -14.20
CA LEU A 292 -15.10 -16.05 -14.15
C LEU A 292 -15.23 -16.61 -12.72
N ILE A 293 -15.64 -17.87 -12.63
CA ILE A 293 -15.77 -18.60 -11.37
C ILE A 293 -14.86 -19.83 -11.41
N ILE A 294 -14.17 -20.06 -10.32
CA ILE A 294 -13.37 -21.27 -10.12
C ILE A 294 -14.30 -22.40 -9.67
N CYS A 295 -14.15 -23.59 -10.25
CA CYS A 295 -14.84 -24.80 -9.83
C CYS A 295 -13.85 -25.84 -9.28
N ASP A 296 -14.31 -26.64 -8.32
CA ASP A 296 -13.54 -27.76 -7.78
C ASP A 296 -13.65 -28.98 -8.70
N LEU A 297 -12.52 -29.50 -9.13
CA LEU A 297 -12.40 -30.68 -9.97
C LEU A 297 -11.58 -31.79 -9.31
N THR A 298 -11.33 -31.68 -8.01
CA THR A 298 -10.48 -32.63 -7.27
C THR A 298 -11.02 -34.06 -7.35
N ASP A 299 -12.32 -34.26 -7.04
CA ASP A 299 -12.96 -35.57 -7.09
C ASP A 299 -13.06 -36.10 -8.53
N PHE A 300 -13.29 -35.22 -9.51
CA PHE A 300 -13.31 -35.60 -10.92
C PHE A 300 -11.99 -36.24 -11.37
N PHE A 301 -10.85 -35.72 -10.92
CA PHE A 301 -9.54 -36.26 -11.28
C PHE A 301 -9.07 -37.42 -10.41
N ALA A 302 -9.79 -37.79 -9.35
CA ALA A 302 -9.44 -38.93 -8.52
C ALA A 302 -9.38 -40.23 -9.32
N ASP A 303 -10.30 -40.40 -10.32
CA ASP A 303 -10.43 -41.58 -11.18
C ASP A 303 -9.80 -41.39 -12.57
N VAL A 304 -9.17 -40.26 -12.86
CA VAL A 304 -8.50 -40.02 -14.14
C VAL A 304 -7.03 -40.39 -14.03
N ASP A 305 -6.55 -41.22 -14.96
CA ASP A 305 -5.13 -41.62 -14.99
C ASP A 305 -4.26 -40.51 -15.62
N PHE A 306 -4.11 -39.42 -14.84
CA PHE A 306 -3.22 -38.31 -15.17
C PHE A 306 -2.30 -38.03 -13.98
N PRO A 307 -1.03 -38.48 -14.01
CA PRO A 307 -0.13 -38.46 -12.85
C PRO A 307 0.08 -37.08 -12.24
N ALA A 308 0.01 -36.01 -13.03
CA ALA A 308 0.22 -34.65 -12.56
C ALA A 308 -0.89 -34.14 -11.60
N PHE A 309 -2.11 -34.71 -11.68
CA PHE A 309 -3.26 -34.28 -10.87
C PHE A 309 -3.67 -35.33 -9.82
N LYS A 310 -3.14 -36.54 -9.93
CA LYS A 310 -3.55 -37.68 -9.09
C LYS A 310 -3.24 -37.40 -7.61
N GLY A 311 -4.30 -37.43 -6.80
CA GLY A 311 -4.22 -37.22 -5.34
C GLY A 311 -3.93 -35.79 -4.91
N LYS A 312 -4.07 -34.83 -5.84
CA LYS A 312 -3.86 -33.39 -5.57
C LYS A 312 -5.14 -32.61 -5.76
N PRO A 313 -5.29 -31.44 -5.12
CA PRO A 313 -6.40 -30.54 -5.37
C PRO A 313 -6.31 -29.95 -6.79
N VAL A 314 -7.42 -30.00 -7.50
CA VAL A 314 -7.53 -29.47 -8.87
C VAL A 314 -8.65 -28.44 -8.94
N ARG A 315 -8.37 -27.30 -9.56
CA ARG A 315 -9.34 -26.22 -9.83
C ARG A 315 -9.51 -26.02 -11.32
N GLY A 316 -10.74 -25.69 -11.74
CA GLY A 316 -11.09 -25.40 -13.12
C GLY A 316 -11.56 -23.96 -13.30
N ILE A 317 -11.23 -23.35 -14.45
CA ILE A 317 -11.77 -22.04 -14.86
C ILE A 317 -12.24 -22.15 -16.30
N VAL A 318 -13.54 -21.93 -16.54
CA VAL A 318 -14.09 -21.85 -17.89
C VAL A 318 -14.03 -20.41 -18.39
N ALA A 319 -13.45 -20.22 -19.57
CA ALA A 319 -13.37 -18.91 -20.19
C ALA A 319 -13.64 -18.99 -21.70
N ASN A 320 -14.33 -17.99 -22.25
CA ASN A 320 -14.53 -17.90 -23.69
C ASN A 320 -13.24 -17.43 -24.37
N CYS A 321 -12.53 -18.39 -24.98
CA CYS A 321 -11.30 -18.16 -25.73
C CYS A 321 -11.49 -18.29 -27.22
N ALA A 322 -12.72 -18.21 -27.73
CA ALA A 322 -13.02 -18.30 -29.18
C ALA A 322 -12.21 -17.25 -29.96
N GLY A 323 -11.51 -17.66 -31.00
CA GLY A 323 -10.68 -16.79 -31.83
C GLY A 323 -9.32 -16.40 -31.25
N LYS A 324 -8.97 -16.81 -30.01
CA LYS A 324 -7.64 -16.56 -29.45
C LYS A 324 -6.58 -17.41 -30.16
N SER A 325 -5.40 -16.79 -30.37
CA SER A 325 -4.27 -17.42 -31.05
C SER A 325 -3.51 -18.41 -30.14
N LYS A 326 -2.66 -19.24 -30.74
CA LYS A 326 -1.74 -20.10 -30.00
C LYS A 326 -0.86 -19.33 -29.02
N LYS A 327 -0.45 -18.10 -29.38
CA LYS A 327 0.33 -17.20 -28.52
C LYS A 327 -0.39 -16.88 -27.20
N PHE A 328 -1.71 -16.71 -27.21
CA PHE A 328 -2.49 -16.48 -25.98
C PHE A 328 -2.31 -17.62 -24.97
N PHE A 329 -2.35 -18.85 -25.42
CA PHE A 329 -2.16 -20.04 -24.57
C PHE A 329 -0.69 -20.17 -24.11
N GLU A 330 0.28 -19.80 -24.95
CA GLU A 330 1.69 -19.73 -24.59
C GLU A 330 1.95 -18.65 -23.53
N ASP A 331 1.34 -17.47 -23.69
CA ASP A 331 1.44 -16.36 -22.72
C ASP A 331 0.74 -16.74 -21.39
N SER A 332 -0.39 -17.45 -21.43
CA SER A 332 -1.06 -17.95 -20.23
C SER A 332 -0.21 -18.96 -19.45
N LEU A 333 0.45 -19.88 -20.16
CA LEU A 333 1.38 -20.83 -19.56
C LEU A 333 2.60 -20.10 -18.95
N LYS A 334 3.17 -19.13 -19.68
CA LYS A 334 4.29 -18.34 -19.22
C LYS A 334 3.94 -17.57 -17.93
N PHE A 335 2.75 -16.98 -17.86
CA PHE A 335 2.26 -16.32 -16.63
C PHE A 335 2.09 -17.33 -15.50
N ALA A 336 1.45 -18.46 -15.75
CA ALA A 336 1.22 -19.50 -14.76
C ALA A 336 2.52 -20.05 -14.15
N THR A 337 3.59 -20.17 -14.98
CA THR A 337 4.90 -20.66 -14.53
C THR A 337 5.85 -19.55 -14.08
N SER A 338 5.39 -18.29 -14.03
CA SER A 338 6.20 -17.17 -13.53
C SER A 338 6.45 -17.28 -12.01
N PRO A 339 7.48 -16.61 -11.47
CA PRO A 339 7.72 -16.55 -10.02
C PRO A 339 6.54 -16.01 -9.21
N GLU A 340 5.69 -15.18 -9.82
CA GLU A 340 4.50 -14.61 -9.20
C GLU A 340 3.44 -15.67 -8.90
N VAL A 341 3.26 -16.67 -9.78
CA VAL A 341 2.26 -17.72 -9.64
C VAL A 341 2.86 -19.05 -9.18
N GLY A 342 3.98 -19.45 -9.76
CA GLY A 342 4.76 -20.62 -9.34
C GLY A 342 4.07 -21.97 -9.60
N LEU A 343 3.26 -22.11 -10.67
CA LEU A 343 2.71 -23.39 -11.09
C LEU A 343 3.75 -24.20 -11.89
N GLY A 344 3.70 -25.51 -11.78
CA GLY A 344 4.51 -26.40 -12.62
C GLY A 344 4.07 -26.45 -14.09
N GLY A 345 2.87 -25.97 -14.39
CA GLY A 345 2.26 -25.93 -15.72
C GLY A 345 0.82 -25.45 -15.68
N LEU A 346 0.23 -25.21 -16.86
CA LEU A 346 -1.18 -24.87 -17.01
C LEU A 346 -1.81 -25.78 -18.07
N GLY A 347 -2.64 -26.72 -17.63
CA GLY A 347 -3.41 -27.58 -18.52
C GLY A 347 -4.65 -26.89 -19.06
N TYR A 348 -5.10 -27.26 -20.23
CA TYR A 348 -6.38 -26.80 -20.74
C TYR A 348 -7.00 -27.77 -21.75
N ILE A 349 -8.33 -27.66 -21.91
CA ILE A 349 -9.10 -28.26 -23.00
C ILE A 349 -10.06 -27.22 -23.58
N THR A 350 -10.24 -27.23 -24.87
CA THR A 350 -11.19 -26.35 -25.57
C THR A 350 -12.25 -27.22 -26.29
N LEU A 351 -13.52 -26.92 -26.11
CA LEU A 351 -14.62 -27.58 -26.82
C LEU A 351 -14.78 -26.94 -28.20
N LYS A 352 -14.58 -27.75 -29.28
CA LYS A 352 -14.72 -27.32 -30.66
C LYS A 352 -15.45 -28.41 -31.45
N GLU A 353 -16.53 -28.03 -32.14
CA GLU A 353 -17.34 -28.95 -32.95
C GLU A 353 -17.78 -30.19 -32.16
N GLY A 354 -18.11 -29.99 -30.88
CA GLY A 354 -18.52 -31.07 -29.97
C GLY A 354 -17.36 -31.95 -29.47
N VAL A 355 -16.11 -31.66 -29.82
CA VAL A 355 -14.93 -32.45 -29.43
C VAL A 355 -13.96 -31.59 -28.59
N PHE A 356 -13.41 -32.18 -27.53
CA PHE A 356 -12.35 -31.54 -26.78
C PHE A 356 -11.01 -31.64 -27.49
N ALA A 357 -10.38 -30.49 -27.69
CA ALA A 357 -9.00 -30.35 -28.14
C ALA A 357 -8.13 -29.77 -27.02
N GLY A 358 -6.84 -30.11 -26.95
CA GLY A 358 -5.89 -29.59 -25.98
C GLY A 358 -5.07 -30.69 -25.32
N PRO A 359 -4.04 -30.29 -24.54
CA PRO A 359 -3.06 -31.23 -23.99
C PRO A 359 -3.64 -32.27 -23.02
N ILE A 360 -4.73 -31.92 -22.31
CA ILE A 360 -5.37 -32.81 -21.32
C ILE A 360 -6.44 -33.70 -21.96
N ALA A 361 -7.00 -33.35 -23.13
CA ALA A 361 -8.13 -34.04 -23.75
C ALA A 361 -7.90 -35.55 -23.99
N LYS A 362 -6.66 -35.95 -24.26
CA LYS A 362 -6.28 -37.35 -24.52
C LYS A 362 -6.34 -38.28 -23.30
N PHE A 363 -6.33 -37.68 -22.08
CA PHE A 363 -6.41 -38.44 -20.82
C PHE A 363 -7.85 -38.63 -20.34
N LEU A 364 -8.84 -38.00 -21.01
CA LEU A 364 -10.24 -38.08 -20.65
C LEU A 364 -10.95 -39.08 -21.54
N SER A 365 -11.60 -40.09 -20.93
CA SER A 365 -12.53 -40.98 -21.62
C SER A 365 -13.78 -40.21 -22.09
N ASP A 366 -14.56 -40.75 -23.01
CA ASP A 366 -15.77 -40.08 -23.49
C ASP A 366 -16.82 -39.90 -22.38
N ALA A 367 -16.88 -40.80 -21.40
CA ALA A 367 -17.70 -40.64 -20.20
C ALA A 367 -17.24 -39.46 -19.35
N LYS A 368 -15.93 -39.33 -19.13
CA LYS A 368 -15.35 -38.21 -18.39
C LYS A 368 -15.48 -36.86 -19.13
N LYS A 369 -15.48 -36.89 -20.47
CA LYS A 369 -15.77 -35.67 -21.26
C LYS A 369 -17.23 -35.22 -21.12
N ALA A 370 -18.18 -36.13 -21.04
CA ALA A 370 -19.57 -35.80 -20.77
C ALA A 370 -19.77 -35.27 -19.34
N GLU A 371 -19.16 -35.92 -18.34
CA GLU A 371 -19.19 -35.54 -16.94
C GLU A 371 -18.63 -34.12 -16.71
N ILE A 372 -17.49 -33.78 -17.32
CA ILE A 372 -16.87 -32.46 -17.12
C ILE A 372 -17.69 -31.33 -17.76
N ILE A 373 -18.42 -31.61 -18.87
CA ILE A 373 -19.37 -30.65 -19.47
C ILE A 373 -20.51 -30.37 -18.48
N GLU A 374 -21.07 -31.42 -17.88
CA GLU A 374 -22.16 -31.28 -16.89
C GLU A 374 -21.70 -30.50 -15.66
N MET A 375 -20.51 -30.83 -15.10
CA MET A 375 -19.96 -30.19 -13.93
C MET A 375 -19.59 -28.73 -14.14
N THR A 376 -18.99 -28.39 -15.29
CA THR A 376 -18.39 -27.05 -15.52
C THR A 376 -19.28 -26.16 -16.38
N GLY A 377 -20.24 -26.72 -17.06
CA GLY A 377 -21.10 -25.99 -18.00
C GLY A 377 -20.34 -25.43 -19.22
N VAL A 378 -19.16 -25.97 -19.54
CA VAL A 378 -18.32 -25.51 -20.67
C VAL A 378 -19.09 -25.68 -22.00
N LYS A 379 -19.10 -24.61 -22.80
CA LYS A 379 -19.83 -24.50 -24.05
C LYS A 379 -18.91 -24.52 -25.26
N GLU A 380 -19.52 -24.66 -26.44
CA GLU A 380 -18.82 -24.58 -27.72
C GLU A 380 -17.99 -23.29 -27.84
N GLY A 381 -16.70 -23.42 -28.17
CA GLY A 381 -15.75 -22.32 -28.27
C GLY A 381 -15.08 -21.93 -26.95
N GLU A 382 -15.55 -22.44 -25.80
CA GLU A 382 -14.95 -22.14 -24.50
C GLU A 382 -13.79 -23.07 -24.16
N THR A 383 -12.91 -22.60 -23.32
CA THR A 383 -11.73 -23.32 -22.82
C THR A 383 -11.85 -23.49 -21.31
N LEU A 384 -11.62 -24.68 -20.83
CA LEU A 384 -11.48 -25.03 -19.43
C LEU A 384 -9.97 -25.13 -19.11
N PHE A 385 -9.48 -24.26 -18.26
CA PHE A 385 -8.13 -24.28 -17.71
C PHE A 385 -8.10 -25.10 -16.42
N PHE A 386 -7.00 -25.83 -16.19
CA PHE A 386 -6.80 -26.65 -15.00
C PHE A 386 -5.60 -26.15 -14.21
N ILE A 387 -5.83 -25.90 -12.94
CA ILE A 387 -4.84 -25.44 -11.96
C ILE A 387 -4.70 -26.51 -10.88
N CYS A 388 -3.49 -26.94 -10.62
CA CYS A 388 -3.19 -27.98 -9.63
C CYS A 388 -1.89 -27.67 -8.92
N ASP A 389 -1.90 -27.86 -7.60
CA ASP A 389 -0.71 -27.81 -6.74
C ASP A 389 -0.82 -28.85 -5.63
N ASP A 390 0.20 -28.95 -4.76
CA ASP A 390 0.23 -29.95 -3.71
C ASP A 390 -0.76 -29.66 -2.55
N LYS A 391 -0.95 -28.37 -2.23
CA LYS A 391 -1.84 -27.92 -1.16
C LYS A 391 -3.09 -27.23 -1.71
N LYS A 392 -4.23 -27.44 -0.99
CA LYS A 392 -5.51 -26.82 -1.35
C LYS A 392 -5.45 -25.31 -1.38
N ASN A 393 -4.94 -24.67 -0.34
CA ASN A 393 -4.86 -23.20 -0.24
C ASN A 393 -4.00 -22.60 -1.34
N ASP A 394 -2.86 -23.23 -1.67
CA ASP A 394 -1.99 -22.77 -2.75
C ASP A 394 -2.66 -22.91 -4.11
N THR A 395 -3.36 -24.03 -4.34
CA THR A 395 -4.12 -24.26 -5.57
C THR A 395 -5.20 -23.18 -5.76
N GLU A 396 -5.92 -22.83 -4.71
CA GLU A 396 -6.95 -21.78 -4.72
C GLU A 396 -6.36 -20.40 -5.01
N LYS A 397 -5.31 -19.98 -4.30
CA LYS A 397 -4.61 -18.73 -4.55
C LYS A 397 -4.07 -18.64 -5.99
N LYS A 398 -3.41 -19.69 -6.46
CA LYS A 398 -2.88 -19.75 -7.84
C LYS A 398 -4.00 -19.72 -8.89
N ALA A 399 -5.13 -20.37 -8.63
CA ALA A 399 -6.32 -20.27 -9.48
C ALA A 399 -6.87 -18.83 -9.50
N GLY A 400 -6.83 -18.10 -8.39
CA GLY A 400 -7.17 -16.70 -8.31
C GLY A 400 -6.28 -15.81 -9.18
N HIS A 401 -4.97 -16.05 -9.19
CA HIS A 401 -4.04 -15.36 -10.09
C HIS A 401 -4.37 -15.59 -11.57
N ILE A 402 -4.63 -16.85 -11.96
CA ILE A 402 -5.04 -17.19 -13.33
C ILE A 402 -6.39 -16.55 -13.69
N ARG A 403 -7.37 -16.59 -12.78
CA ARG A 403 -8.68 -15.94 -12.94
C ARG A 403 -8.54 -14.45 -13.22
N THR A 404 -7.71 -13.78 -12.42
CA THR A 404 -7.45 -12.34 -12.55
C THR A 404 -6.72 -12.02 -13.85
N TRP A 405 -5.71 -12.81 -14.22
CA TRP A 405 -4.96 -12.63 -15.46
C TRP A 405 -5.87 -12.78 -16.69
N LEU A 406 -6.69 -13.81 -16.74
CA LEU A 406 -7.62 -14.06 -17.85
C LEU A 406 -8.59 -12.90 -18.06
N ALA A 407 -9.06 -12.27 -16.99
CA ALA A 407 -10.06 -11.20 -17.06
C ALA A 407 -9.51 -9.84 -17.47
N LYS A 408 -8.18 -9.62 -17.44
CA LYS A 408 -7.55 -8.34 -17.80
C LYS A 408 -7.92 -7.89 -19.21
N LYS A 409 -7.88 -6.56 -19.43
CA LYS A 409 -8.18 -5.91 -20.72
C LYS A 409 -7.34 -6.44 -21.87
N GLU A 410 -6.05 -6.68 -21.62
CA GLU A 410 -5.08 -7.18 -22.60
C GLU A 410 -5.34 -8.64 -22.98
N GLN A 411 -6.14 -9.38 -22.18
CA GLN A 411 -6.44 -10.80 -22.36
C GLN A 411 -7.84 -11.02 -22.91
N LEU A 412 -8.85 -11.11 -22.07
CA LEU A 412 -10.24 -11.37 -22.45
C LEU A 412 -11.16 -10.15 -22.27
N ASP A 413 -10.70 -9.08 -21.63
CA ASP A 413 -11.43 -7.82 -21.39
C ASP A 413 -12.81 -8.05 -20.73
N LEU A 414 -12.81 -8.79 -19.62
CA LEU A 414 -14.05 -9.20 -18.94
C LEU A 414 -14.48 -8.27 -17.81
N ILE A 415 -13.59 -7.40 -17.33
CA ILE A 415 -13.85 -6.55 -16.15
C ILE A 415 -14.66 -5.34 -16.57
N ARG A 416 -15.83 -5.17 -15.96
CA ARG A 416 -16.69 -3.97 -16.14
C ARG A 416 -16.17 -2.81 -15.30
N ASN A 417 -15.81 -1.69 -15.95
CA ASN A 417 -15.26 -0.51 -15.29
C ASN A 417 -16.33 0.54 -14.91
N ASP A 418 -17.61 0.27 -15.19
CA ASP A 418 -18.75 1.17 -14.96
C ASP A 418 -19.47 0.92 -13.62
N ALA A 419 -18.92 0.07 -12.76
CA ALA A 419 -19.56 -0.33 -11.50
C ALA A 419 -18.57 -0.45 -10.33
N PHE A 420 -19.11 -0.23 -9.14
CA PHE A 420 -18.51 -0.61 -7.86
C PHE A 420 -19.28 -1.82 -7.31
N GLU A 421 -18.63 -2.98 -7.36
CA GLU A 421 -19.21 -4.25 -6.89
C GLU A 421 -18.69 -4.54 -5.48
N PHE A 422 -19.61 -4.45 -4.52
CA PHE A 422 -19.32 -4.67 -3.11
C PHE A 422 -19.74 -6.05 -2.63
N CYS A 423 -18.95 -6.61 -1.72
CA CYS A 423 -19.34 -7.73 -0.88
C CYS A 423 -18.66 -7.66 0.48
N PHE A 424 -19.23 -8.33 1.47
CA PHE A 424 -18.52 -8.68 2.70
C PHE A 424 -17.97 -10.09 2.58
N VAL A 425 -16.72 -10.26 2.95
CA VAL A 425 -16.15 -11.57 3.22
C VAL A 425 -16.24 -11.78 4.73
N VAL A 426 -16.82 -12.90 5.15
CA VAL A 426 -17.12 -13.20 6.55
C VAL A 426 -16.63 -14.60 6.93
N ASP A 427 -16.71 -14.97 8.19
CA ASP A 427 -16.38 -16.31 8.69
C ASP A 427 -14.93 -16.71 8.38
N PHE A 428 -13.99 -15.82 8.75
CA PHE A 428 -12.57 -16.10 8.62
C PHE A 428 -12.13 -17.19 9.59
N PRO A 429 -11.17 -18.05 9.20
CA PRO A 429 -10.54 -18.95 10.16
C PRO A 429 -9.82 -18.14 11.24
N MET A 430 -9.95 -18.55 12.50
CA MET A 430 -9.28 -17.87 13.60
C MET A 430 -7.79 -18.22 13.68
N TYR A 431 -7.45 -19.45 13.33
CA TYR A 431 -6.09 -19.98 13.37
C TYR A 431 -5.67 -20.61 12.07
N GLU A 432 -4.36 -20.58 11.84
CA GLU A 432 -3.69 -21.37 10.81
C GLU A 432 -2.44 -22.02 11.39
N ILE A 433 -1.90 -22.99 10.68
CA ILE A 433 -0.62 -23.61 11.04
C ILE A 433 0.48 -22.88 10.27
N ASP A 434 1.43 -22.32 11.00
CA ASP A 434 2.64 -21.75 10.43
C ASP A 434 3.43 -22.85 9.69
N GLU A 435 3.72 -22.63 8.41
CA GLU A 435 4.35 -23.66 7.58
C GLU A 435 5.83 -23.91 7.91
N GLU A 436 6.51 -22.94 8.53
CA GLU A 436 7.92 -23.04 8.88
C GLU A 436 8.11 -23.68 10.25
N THR A 437 7.29 -23.27 11.24
CA THR A 437 7.44 -23.72 12.63
C THR A 437 6.51 -24.89 12.98
N GLY A 438 5.39 -25.04 12.29
CA GLY A 438 4.33 -26.00 12.62
C GLY A 438 3.45 -25.56 13.78
N ASP A 439 3.63 -24.35 14.28
CA ASP A 439 2.85 -23.82 15.41
C ASP A 439 1.47 -23.32 14.95
N THR A 440 0.51 -23.34 15.88
CA THR A 440 -0.79 -22.69 15.66
C THR A 440 -0.65 -21.19 15.89
N ILE A 441 -0.98 -20.37 14.88
CA ILE A 441 -0.94 -18.92 14.96
C ILE A 441 -2.30 -18.31 14.59
N PHE A 442 -2.54 -17.06 15.01
CA PHE A 442 -3.72 -16.33 14.54
C PHE A 442 -3.58 -16.00 13.06
N THR A 443 -4.64 -16.28 12.30
CA THR A 443 -4.66 -15.97 10.86
C THR A 443 -4.69 -14.46 10.60
N HIS A 444 -5.45 -13.70 11.40
CA HIS A 444 -5.66 -12.26 11.24
C HIS A 444 -5.70 -11.55 12.61
N ASN A 445 -6.84 -10.96 13.00
CA ASN A 445 -6.97 -10.16 14.20
C ASN A 445 -7.17 -11.04 15.46
N PRO A 446 -6.23 -11.06 16.41
CA PRO A 446 -6.31 -11.90 17.61
C PRO A 446 -7.42 -11.48 18.58
N PHE A 447 -7.98 -10.28 18.44
CA PHE A 447 -9.05 -9.75 19.29
C PHE A 447 -10.45 -10.09 18.78
N SER A 448 -10.57 -10.93 17.77
CA SER A 448 -11.86 -11.37 17.24
C SER A 448 -12.50 -12.42 18.15
N MET A 449 -13.81 -12.35 18.31
CA MET A 449 -14.58 -13.34 19.06
C MET A 449 -14.68 -14.63 18.23
N PRO A 450 -14.30 -15.82 18.80
CA PRO A 450 -14.52 -17.08 18.13
C PRO A 450 -16.02 -17.39 18.02
N GLN A 451 -16.44 -17.91 16.88
CA GLN A 451 -17.79 -18.42 16.72
C GLN A 451 -17.96 -19.68 17.56
N GLY A 452 -19.03 -19.74 18.36
CA GLY A 452 -19.22 -20.81 19.37
C GLY A 452 -18.50 -20.58 20.70
N GLY A 453 -17.75 -19.48 20.84
CA GLY A 453 -17.15 -19.07 22.11
C GLY A 453 -16.16 -20.10 22.69
N MET A 454 -16.22 -20.28 23.99
CA MET A 454 -15.34 -21.23 24.71
C MET A 454 -15.50 -22.69 24.24
N GLU A 455 -16.70 -23.10 23.87
CA GLU A 455 -16.96 -24.47 23.41
C GLU A 455 -16.19 -24.80 22.14
N ALA A 456 -16.15 -23.87 21.19
CA ALA A 456 -15.38 -24.05 19.97
C ALA A 456 -13.85 -24.11 20.23
N LEU A 457 -13.35 -23.35 21.19
CA LEU A 457 -11.92 -23.32 21.54
C LEU A 457 -11.47 -24.62 22.31
N LEU A 458 -12.40 -25.39 22.82
CA LEU A 458 -12.13 -26.67 23.48
C LEU A 458 -12.19 -27.85 22.51
N GLY A 459 -12.46 -27.63 21.24
CA GLY A 459 -12.44 -28.65 20.19
C GLY A 459 -11.04 -29.20 19.91
N ASP A 460 -10.99 -30.37 19.24
CA ASP A 460 -9.74 -31.09 18.98
C ASP A 460 -8.85 -30.42 17.89
N ASP A 461 -9.45 -29.64 16.98
CA ASP A 461 -8.74 -29.01 15.86
C ASP A 461 -8.96 -27.47 15.84
N PRO A 462 -7.97 -26.70 16.30
CA PRO A 462 -8.07 -25.24 16.32
C PRO A 462 -8.31 -24.61 14.93
N THR A 463 -7.87 -25.25 13.85
CA THR A 463 -8.00 -24.71 12.48
C THR A 463 -9.45 -24.70 11.97
N GLN A 464 -10.35 -25.39 12.67
CA GLN A 464 -11.80 -25.37 12.36
C GLN A 464 -12.54 -24.23 13.07
N VAL A 465 -11.89 -23.53 13.99
CA VAL A 465 -12.51 -22.40 14.70
C VAL A 465 -12.61 -21.20 13.77
N LEU A 466 -13.82 -20.72 13.55
CA LEU A 466 -14.09 -19.50 12.80
C LEU A 466 -14.17 -18.31 13.75
N ALA A 467 -13.75 -17.15 13.29
CA ALA A 467 -13.89 -15.88 13.99
C ALA A 467 -15.04 -15.05 13.42
N TYR A 468 -15.69 -14.25 14.26
CA TYR A 468 -16.57 -13.17 13.82
C TYR A 468 -15.72 -12.01 13.27
N GLN A 469 -14.99 -12.28 12.22
CA GLN A 469 -14.21 -11.31 11.46
C GLN A 469 -14.83 -11.11 10.09
N TYR A 470 -14.75 -9.91 9.57
CA TYR A 470 -15.37 -9.53 8.31
C TYR A 470 -14.60 -8.40 7.63
N ASP A 471 -14.48 -8.51 6.31
CA ASP A 471 -13.87 -7.51 5.45
C ASP A 471 -14.89 -7.00 4.43
N LEU A 472 -14.90 -5.68 4.19
CA LEU A 472 -15.62 -5.09 3.06
C LEU A 472 -14.68 -5.03 1.86
N VAL A 473 -15.10 -5.64 0.77
CA VAL A 473 -14.34 -5.66 -0.48
C VAL A 473 -15.11 -4.92 -1.58
N CYS A 474 -14.39 -4.09 -2.33
CA CYS A 474 -14.88 -3.44 -3.54
C CYS A 474 -13.91 -3.65 -4.68
N ASN A 475 -14.39 -4.22 -5.79
CA ASN A 475 -13.59 -4.36 -7.00
C ASN A 475 -12.23 -5.05 -6.80
N GLY A 476 -12.16 -6.01 -5.89
CA GLY A 476 -10.91 -6.72 -5.58
C GLY A 476 -9.99 -6.01 -4.57
N ILE A 477 -10.44 -4.91 -4.00
CA ILE A 477 -9.71 -4.13 -2.98
C ILE A 477 -10.43 -4.24 -1.65
N GLU A 478 -9.72 -4.61 -0.60
CA GLU A 478 -10.20 -4.52 0.78
C GLU A 478 -10.32 -3.06 1.18
N LEU A 479 -11.56 -2.59 1.36
CA LEU A 479 -11.83 -1.23 1.83
C LEU A 479 -11.87 -1.11 3.33
N ALA A 480 -12.33 -2.13 4.02
CA ALA A 480 -12.47 -2.12 5.46
C ALA A 480 -12.30 -3.51 6.04
N SER A 481 -11.75 -3.58 7.25
CA SER A 481 -11.71 -4.78 8.06
C SER A 481 -12.32 -4.52 9.42
N GLY A 482 -12.96 -5.53 10.01
CA GLY A 482 -13.63 -5.44 11.29
C GLY A 482 -13.83 -6.78 11.97
N ALA A 483 -14.29 -6.73 13.21
CA ALA A 483 -14.64 -7.93 13.98
C ALA A 483 -15.63 -7.63 15.11
N VAL A 484 -16.37 -8.64 15.54
CA VAL A 484 -16.92 -8.67 16.88
C VAL A 484 -15.76 -8.96 17.83
N ARG A 485 -15.61 -8.14 18.88
CA ARG A 485 -14.45 -8.24 19.76
C ARG A 485 -14.60 -9.30 20.82
N ASN A 486 -13.50 -9.98 21.10
CA ASN A 486 -13.42 -10.89 22.23
C ASN A 486 -13.28 -10.07 23.53
N HIS A 487 -14.40 -9.82 24.18
CA HIS A 487 -14.52 -9.03 25.41
C HIS A 487 -14.56 -9.89 26.67
N ASP A 488 -14.65 -11.21 26.51
CA ASP A 488 -14.62 -12.19 27.61
C ASP A 488 -13.18 -12.57 27.91
N ILE A 489 -12.76 -12.32 29.16
CA ILE A 489 -11.37 -12.53 29.55
C ILE A 489 -10.97 -14.00 29.55
N ASP A 490 -11.89 -14.92 29.86
CA ASP A 490 -11.59 -16.36 29.92
C ASP A 490 -11.49 -16.94 28.51
N ILE A 491 -12.37 -16.50 27.57
CA ILE A 491 -12.28 -16.81 26.13
C ILE A 491 -10.98 -16.22 25.55
N MET A 492 -10.62 -15.00 25.92
CA MET A 492 -9.39 -14.36 25.45
C MET A 492 -8.15 -15.13 25.89
N LYS A 493 -8.05 -15.52 27.18
CA LYS A 493 -6.94 -16.34 27.68
C LYS A 493 -6.81 -17.65 26.92
N LYS A 494 -7.93 -18.36 26.72
CA LYS A 494 -7.92 -19.63 26.00
C LYS A 494 -7.53 -19.48 24.54
N ALA A 495 -8.02 -18.43 23.86
CA ALA A 495 -7.67 -18.15 22.48
C ALA A 495 -6.17 -17.89 22.31
N PHE A 496 -5.56 -17.10 23.19
CA PHE A 496 -4.13 -16.82 23.16
C PHE A 496 -3.27 -18.03 23.58
N GLU A 497 -3.73 -18.85 24.55
CA GLU A 497 -3.07 -20.10 24.91
C GLU A 497 -2.94 -21.06 23.73
N ILE A 498 -3.99 -21.21 22.91
CA ILE A 498 -3.96 -22.01 21.66
C ILE A 498 -2.91 -21.52 20.67
N ALA A 499 -2.73 -20.21 20.58
CA ALA A 499 -1.70 -19.59 19.74
C ALA A 499 -0.32 -19.53 20.42
N GLY A 500 -0.11 -20.28 21.50
CA GLY A 500 1.19 -20.42 22.16
C GLY A 500 1.59 -19.29 23.11
N TYR A 501 0.71 -18.35 23.43
CA TYR A 501 0.99 -17.26 24.37
C TYR A 501 0.68 -17.65 25.80
N SER A 502 1.59 -17.36 26.71
CA SER A 502 1.34 -17.46 28.15
C SER A 502 0.43 -16.33 28.68
N GLU A 503 -0.21 -16.51 29.82
CA GLU A 503 -1.00 -15.46 30.46
C GLU A 503 -0.13 -14.24 30.85
N GLU A 504 1.13 -14.45 31.21
CA GLU A 504 2.09 -13.41 31.53
C GLU A 504 2.41 -12.56 30.27
N GLU A 505 2.57 -13.18 29.12
CA GLU A 505 2.77 -12.47 27.85
C GLU A 505 1.52 -11.68 27.46
N LEU A 506 0.33 -12.26 27.59
CA LEU A 506 -0.93 -11.57 27.36
C LEU A 506 -1.06 -10.34 28.27
N LYS A 507 -0.76 -10.47 29.56
CA LYS A 507 -0.74 -9.35 30.52
C LYS A 507 0.31 -8.30 30.16
N SER A 508 1.50 -8.70 29.73
CA SER A 508 2.57 -7.74 29.42
C SER A 508 2.28 -6.95 28.16
N ARG A 509 1.72 -7.58 27.13
CA ARG A 509 1.47 -6.98 25.82
C ARG A 509 0.17 -6.18 25.74
N PHE A 510 -0.89 -6.66 26.44
CA PHE A 510 -2.24 -6.12 26.37
C PHE A 510 -2.83 -5.77 27.74
N ASN A 511 -1.98 -5.33 28.67
CA ASN A 511 -2.37 -5.07 30.06
C ASN A 511 -3.61 -4.19 30.20
N ALA A 512 -3.78 -3.18 29.35
CA ALA A 512 -4.92 -2.28 29.41
C ALA A 512 -6.24 -3.00 29.15
N LEU A 513 -6.34 -3.77 28.05
CA LEU A 513 -7.53 -4.55 27.71
C LEU A 513 -7.73 -5.71 28.70
N TYR A 514 -6.66 -6.45 29.02
CA TYR A 514 -6.70 -7.53 29.98
C TYR A 514 -7.27 -7.09 31.34
N THR A 515 -6.85 -5.91 31.80
CA THR A 515 -7.34 -5.34 33.07
C THR A 515 -8.77 -4.83 32.92
N ALA A 516 -9.06 -4.05 31.87
CA ALA A 516 -10.35 -3.43 31.65
C ALA A 516 -11.49 -4.47 31.54
N PHE A 517 -11.26 -5.60 30.85
CA PHE A 517 -12.27 -6.64 30.66
C PHE A 517 -12.66 -7.36 31.95
N GLN A 518 -11.88 -7.23 33.01
CA GLN A 518 -12.24 -7.72 34.35
C GLN A 518 -13.28 -6.83 35.06
N TYR A 519 -13.57 -5.65 34.54
CA TYR A 519 -14.47 -4.68 35.16
C TYR A 519 -15.78 -4.47 34.36
N GLY A 520 -16.22 -5.50 33.65
CA GLY A 520 -17.53 -5.48 32.99
C GLY A 520 -17.49 -4.84 31.61
N ALA A 521 -16.70 -5.39 30.70
CA ALA A 521 -16.70 -4.99 29.29
C ALA A 521 -18.03 -5.39 28.60
N PRO A 522 -18.72 -4.46 27.91
CA PRO A 522 -19.88 -4.83 27.10
C PRO A 522 -19.45 -5.64 25.87
N PRO A 523 -20.32 -6.48 25.28
CA PRO A 523 -20.09 -6.96 23.92
C PRO A 523 -19.97 -5.77 22.99
N HIS A 524 -18.96 -5.74 22.11
CA HIS A 524 -18.73 -4.64 21.18
C HIS A 524 -18.12 -5.14 19.87
N ALA A 525 -18.31 -4.35 18.84
CA ALA A 525 -17.89 -4.68 17.48
C ALA A 525 -17.66 -3.40 16.68
N GLY A 526 -16.78 -3.47 15.68
CA GLY A 526 -16.49 -2.31 14.87
C GLY A 526 -15.73 -2.65 13.59
N MET A 527 -15.49 -1.60 12.80
CA MET A 527 -14.85 -1.70 11.50
C MET A 527 -14.05 -0.44 11.18
N ALA A 528 -13.13 -0.54 10.24
CA ALA A 528 -12.23 0.56 9.89
C ALA A 528 -12.08 0.72 8.37
N PRO A 529 -13.02 1.39 7.67
CA PRO A 529 -12.88 1.75 6.27
C PRO A 529 -11.65 2.63 5.98
N GLY A 530 -10.81 2.20 5.02
CA GLY A 530 -9.64 2.95 4.56
C GLY A 530 -10.05 4.15 3.71
N ILE A 531 -9.78 5.36 4.19
CA ILE A 531 -10.13 6.61 3.49
C ILE A 531 -9.36 6.73 2.19
N ASP A 532 -8.06 6.46 2.21
CA ASP A 532 -7.19 6.61 1.04
C ASP A 532 -7.64 5.69 -0.11
N ARG A 533 -7.97 4.43 0.18
CA ARG A 533 -8.50 3.47 -0.81
C ARG A 533 -9.89 3.88 -1.32
N THR A 534 -10.75 4.37 -0.44
CA THR A 534 -12.08 4.89 -0.81
C THR A 534 -11.95 6.05 -1.79
N VAL A 535 -11.08 7.02 -1.50
CA VAL A 535 -10.85 8.17 -2.39
C VAL A 535 -10.22 7.72 -3.69
N MET A 536 -9.25 6.81 -3.68
CA MET A 536 -8.60 6.25 -4.87
C MET A 536 -9.63 5.64 -5.84
N LEU A 537 -10.58 4.84 -5.33
CA LEU A 537 -11.65 4.27 -6.14
C LEU A 537 -12.61 5.33 -6.70
N LEU A 538 -12.98 6.33 -5.89
CA LEU A 538 -13.93 7.39 -6.28
C LEU A 538 -13.31 8.43 -7.24
N THR A 539 -11.99 8.46 -7.37
CA THR A 539 -11.26 9.33 -8.31
C THR A 539 -10.72 8.58 -9.52
N ASP A 540 -11.00 7.27 -9.64
CA ASP A 540 -10.50 6.41 -10.70
C ASP A 540 -8.96 6.41 -10.83
N GLU A 541 -8.26 6.49 -9.70
CA GLU A 541 -6.81 6.43 -9.67
C GLU A 541 -6.32 5.00 -9.44
N GLU A 542 -5.22 4.65 -10.13
CA GLU A 542 -4.59 3.35 -9.99
C GLU A 542 -3.56 3.30 -8.85
N LYS A 543 -3.09 4.48 -8.40
CA LYS A 543 -2.08 4.61 -7.35
C LYS A 543 -2.60 5.45 -6.20
N ILE A 544 -2.42 4.97 -4.99
CA ILE A 544 -2.85 5.66 -3.76
C ILE A 544 -2.14 7.01 -3.55
N LEU A 545 -0.91 7.15 -4.07
CA LEU A 545 -0.13 8.41 -3.98
C LEU A 545 -0.81 9.60 -4.67
N GLU A 546 -1.73 9.34 -5.62
CA GLU A 546 -2.44 10.41 -6.33
C GLU A 546 -3.53 11.08 -5.50
N VAL A 547 -3.96 10.44 -4.42
CA VAL A 547 -5.02 10.93 -3.52
C VAL A 547 -4.51 11.39 -2.15
N ILE A 548 -3.19 11.42 -1.96
CA ILE A 548 -2.51 11.93 -0.76
C ILE A 548 -1.77 13.21 -1.13
N ALA A 549 -1.96 14.28 -0.33
CA ALA A 549 -1.36 15.58 -0.63
C ALA A 549 0.18 15.51 -0.68
N PHE A 550 0.81 14.94 0.33
CA PHE A 550 2.27 14.79 0.45
C PHE A 550 2.62 13.35 0.82
N PRO A 551 2.56 12.40 -0.14
CA PRO A 551 2.85 11.01 0.13
C PRO A 551 4.36 10.74 0.22
N LEU A 552 4.74 9.69 0.95
CA LEU A 552 6.07 9.11 0.87
C LEU A 552 6.26 8.40 -0.48
N ASN A 553 7.51 8.27 -0.93
CA ASN A 553 7.85 7.44 -2.09
C ASN A 553 7.82 5.94 -1.73
N GLY A 554 8.08 5.07 -2.72
CA GLY A 554 8.11 3.62 -2.51
C GLY A 554 9.13 3.12 -1.48
N ASN A 555 10.13 3.93 -1.15
CA ASN A 555 11.16 3.64 -0.15
C ASN A 555 10.85 4.30 1.21
N ALA A 556 9.61 4.71 1.46
CA ALA A 556 9.19 5.41 2.67
C ALA A 556 9.96 6.73 2.94
N GLN A 557 10.27 7.48 1.88
CA GLN A 557 10.97 8.77 1.98
C GLN A 557 10.08 9.93 1.54
N ASP A 558 10.11 11.02 2.30
CA ASP A 558 9.59 12.32 1.86
C ASP A 558 10.68 13.07 1.08
N LEU A 559 10.56 13.09 -0.23
CA LEU A 559 11.53 13.74 -1.11
C LEU A 559 11.42 15.28 -1.11
N LEU A 560 10.34 15.83 -0.57
CA LEU A 560 10.13 17.27 -0.47
C LEU A 560 10.78 17.85 0.78
N LEU A 561 10.54 17.25 1.96
CA LEU A 561 11.07 17.70 3.24
C LEU A 561 12.36 16.97 3.64
N GLY A 562 12.73 15.90 2.94
CA GLY A 562 13.95 15.13 3.19
C GLY A 562 13.86 14.22 4.41
N ALA A 563 12.67 13.62 4.66
CA ALA A 563 12.54 12.64 5.73
C ALA A 563 12.66 11.20 5.15
N PRO A 564 13.24 10.23 5.89
CA PRO A 564 13.95 10.43 7.17
C PRO A 564 15.25 11.21 6.97
N SER A 565 15.63 12.00 7.97
CA SER A 565 16.83 12.85 7.95
C SER A 565 17.80 12.45 9.06
N GLU A 566 19.07 12.79 8.88
CA GLU A 566 20.08 12.65 9.93
C GLU A 566 19.74 13.55 11.12
N VAL A 567 20.09 13.08 12.30
CA VAL A 567 19.94 13.82 13.55
C VAL A 567 21.31 14.09 14.16
N THR A 568 21.43 15.17 14.91
CA THR A 568 22.68 15.56 15.57
C THR A 568 22.99 14.64 16.77
N ASN A 569 24.25 14.52 17.14
CA ASN A 569 24.67 13.79 18.34
C ASN A 569 23.96 14.34 19.61
N GLN A 570 23.74 15.64 19.69
CA GLN A 570 23.01 16.25 20.82
C GLN A 570 21.57 15.74 20.90
N GLN A 571 20.87 15.60 19.75
CA GLN A 571 19.52 15.06 19.70
C GLN A 571 19.49 13.58 20.13
N LEU A 572 20.51 12.79 19.75
CA LEU A 572 20.65 11.41 20.20
C LEU A 572 20.96 11.31 21.70
N GLU A 573 21.81 12.20 22.22
CA GLU A 573 22.07 12.30 23.66
C GLU A 573 20.82 12.71 24.46
N ASP A 574 20.05 13.69 23.98
CA ASP A 574 18.82 14.15 24.61
C ASP A 574 17.77 13.04 24.77
N VAL A 575 17.75 12.08 23.85
CA VAL A 575 16.87 10.90 23.90
C VAL A 575 17.56 9.62 24.40
N HIS A 576 18.78 9.76 24.94
CA HIS A 576 19.57 8.66 25.53
C HIS A 576 19.94 7.52 24.56
N LEU A 577 20.02 7.79 23.28
CA LEU A 577 20.47 6.83 22.25
C LEU A 577 21.97 6.87 22.02
N LEU A 578 22.62 8.02 22.24
CA LEU A 578 24.06 8.09 22.47
C LEU A 578 24.30 8.09 23.98
N GLY A 579 25.14 7.17 24.45
CA GLY A 579 25.59 7.23 25.84
C GLY A 579 26.38 8.51 26.07
N SER A 580 25.91 9.39 26.93
CA SER A 580 26.84 10.38 27.52
C SER A 580 28.01 9.61 28.14
N THR A 581 29.23 10.14 28.01
CA THR A 581 30.43 9.55 28.61
C THR A 581 30.24 9.17 30.08
N ASN A 582 29.36 9.87 30.80
CA ASN A 582 29.00 9.58 32.18
C ASN A 582 27.96 8.43 32.34
N ALA A 583 27.03 8.23 31.41
CA ALA A 583 26.06 7.14 31.48
C ALA A 583 26.70 5.78 31.07
N LEU A 584 27.67 5.80 30.18
CA LEU A 584 28.48 4.63 29.82
C LEU A 584 29.39 4.25 31.01
N ALA A 585 29.95 5.21 31.72
CA ALA A 585 30.74 4.98 32.92
C ALA A 585 29.89 4.37 34.05
N ALA A 586 28.65 4.84 34.25
CA ALA A 586 27.71 4.31 35.25
C ALA A 586 27.24 2.87 34.94
N ARG A 587 27.28 2.47 33.66
CA ARG A 587 26.99 1.09 33.20
C ARG A 587 28.25 0.22 33.05
N GLY A 588 29.41 0.69 33.43
CA GLY A 588 30.70 -0.01 33.30
C GLY A 588 31.23 -0.07 31.88
N LEU A 589 30.63 0.70 30.94
CA LEU A 589 31.07 0.85 29.57
C LEU A 589 31.84 2.17 29.43
N THR A 590 33.18 2.10 29.50
CA THR A 590 34.06 3.27 29.32
C THR A 590 34.29 3.54 27.84
N THR A 591 33.90 4.74 27.35
CA THR A 591 34.42 5.28 26.10
C THR A 591 35.90 5.59 26.28
N GLY A 592 36.76 4.95 25.47
CA GLY A 592 38.18 5.21 25.50
C GLY A 592 38.53 6.60 24.98
N SER A 593 38.76 7.57 25.89
CA SER A 593 39.62 8.70 25.60
C SER A 593 40.66 8.79 26.72
N GLY A 594 41.89 8.41 26.40
CA GLY A 594 43.13 8.84 27.03
C GLY A 594 43.35 8.48 28.47
N LYS A 595 43.86 7.35 28.73
CA LYS A 595 45.05 6.91 29.48
C LYS A 595 44.96 5.42 29.67
N ALA A 596 46.06 4.75 29.33
CA ALA A 596 46.22 3.29 29.43
C ALA A 596 45.68 2.80 30.79
N ARG A 597 44.56 2.11 30.78
CA ARG A 597 44.19 1.10 31.75
C ARG A 597 44.29 -0.24 31.01
N SER A 598 45.08 -1.11 31.61
CA SER A 598 45.39 -2.47 31.21
C SER A 598 44.28 -3.08 30.36
N GLU A 599 44.67 -3.49 29.14
CA GLU A 599 43.91 -4.31 28.23
C GLU A 599 43.27 -5.49 28.96
N LYS A 600 42.04 -5.35 29.42
CA LYS A 600 41.17 -6.49 29.48
C LYS A 600 40.70 -6.73 28.06
N ARG A 601 41.31 -7.72 27.43
CA ARG A 601 40.98 -8.27 26.14
C ARG A 601 39.45 -8.32 26.01
N ALA A 602 38.89 -7.54 25.09
CA ALA A 602 37.62 -7.91 24.47
C ALA A 602 37.88 -9.29 23.83
N THR A 603 37.40 -10.32 24.43
CA THR A 603 37.55 -11.67 23.92
C THR A 603 36.40 -11.87 22.93
N PHE A 604 36.65 -12.64 21.87
CA PHE A 604 35.67 -13.07 20.90
C PHE A 604 34.38 -13.61 21.56
N SER A 605 34.49 -14.23 22.74
CA SER A 605 33.39 -14.64 23.60
C SER A 605 32.42 -13.53 23.98
N ASN A 606 32.88 -12.27 24.16
CA ASN A 606 31.99 -11.14 24.45
C ASN A 606 31.21 -10.72 23.21
N ASP A 607 31.83 -10.80 22.02
CA ASP A 607 31.17 -10.46 20.76
C ASP A 607 30.13 -11.51 20.37
N GLN A 608 30.37 -12.80 20.69
CA GLN A 608 29.37 -13.86 20.56
C GLN A 608 28.14 -13.61 21.44
N GLN A 609 28.35 -13.21 22.70
CA GLN A 609 27.24 -12.91 23.62
C GLN A 609 26.44 -11.68 23.17
N LEU A 610 27.11 -10.64 22.64
CA LEU A 610 26.46 -9.44 22.12
C LEU A 610 25.61 -9.71 20.87
N ASN A 611 26.05 -10.65 20.02
CA ASN A 611 25.37 -11.01 18.79
C ASN A 611 24.49 -12.27 18.90
N GLN A 612 24.33 -12.84 20.10
CA GLN A 612 23.55 -14.05 20.38
C GLN A 612 23.92 -15.26 19.47
N LEU A 613 25.20 -15.38 19.10
CA LEU A 613 25.68 -16.48 18.26
C LEU A 613 25.98 -17.70 19.09
N SER A 614 25.47 -18.86 18.66
CA SER A 614 25.82 -20.18 19.21
C SER A 614 26.68 -20.93 18.17
N LEU A 615 27.98 -20.97 18.40
CA LEU A 615 28.94 -21.61 17.49
C LEU A 615 29.39 -22.97 18.02
N THR A 616 29.66 -23.89 17.12
CA THR A 616 30.36 -25.13 17.47
C THR A 616 31.83 -24.85 17.80
N GLU A 617 32.50 -25.74 18.52
CA GLU A 617 33.89 -25.59 18.94
C GLU A 617 34.84 -25.37 17.75
N LYS A 618 34.56 -25.97 16.59
CA LYS A 618 35.32 -25.76 15.37
C LYS A 618 35.11 -24.38 14.78
N GLU A 619 33.84 -23.92 14.68
CA GLU A 619 33.48 -22.59 14.16
C GLU A 619 34.05 -21.50 15.07
N ASP A 620 34.06 -21.72 16.40
CA ASP A 620 34.63 -20.79 17.36
C ASP A 620 36.13 -20.61 17.14
N ASN A 621 36.86 -21.69 16.92
CA ASN A 621 38.29 -21.65 16.63
C ASN A 621 38.59 -20.95 15.29
N ASP A 622 37.88 -21.26 14.24
CA ASP A 622 38.05 -20.65 12.91
C ASP A 622 37.77 -19.15 12.97
N MET A 623 36.70 -18.72 13.70
CA MET A 623 36.36 -17.31 13.90
C MET A 623 37.38 -16.58 14.77
N GLN A 624 37.98 -17.23 15.78
CA GLN A 624 39.04 -16.62 16.58
C GLN A 624 40.31 -16.34 15.75
N GLU A 625 40.66 -17.19 14.78
CA GLU A 625 41.76 -16.94 13.85
C GLU A 625 41.48 -15.76 12.93
N ILE A 626 40.24 -15.67 12.37
CA ILE A 626 39.80 -14.55 11.55
C ILE A 626 39.84 -13.24 12.34
N PHE A 627 39.35 -13.23 13.58
CA PHE A 627 39.35 -12.08 14.44
C PHE A 627 40.76 -11.57 14.79
N LYS A 628 41.70 -12.52 14.97
CA LYS A 628 43.11 -12.22 15.20
C LYS A 628 43.76 -11.58 13.97
N MET A 629 43.42 -12.07 12.78
CA MET A 629 43.85 -11.51 11.50
C MET A 629 43.28 -10.10 11.28
N MET A 630 42.00 -9.88 11.54
CA MET A 630 41.34 -8.54 11.47
C MET A 630 42.01 -7.53 12.40
N LYS A 631 42.33 -7.90 13.65
CA LYS A 631 43.07 -7.03 14.58
C LYS A 631 44.46 -6.69 14.06
N SER A 632 45.18 -7.64 13.48
CA SER A 632 46.48 -7.39 12.85
C SER A 632 46.37 -6.38 11.70
N HIS A 633 45.31 -6.44 10.89
CA HIS A 633 45.05 -5.48 9.82
C HIS A 633 44.68 -4.10 10.38
N GLU A 634 43.87 -4.03 11.45
CA GLU A 634 43.55 -2.78 12.13
C GLU A 634 44.81 -2.07 12.69
N GLU A 635 45.72 -2.83 13.30
CA GLU A 635 46.98 -2.29 13.78
C GLU A 635 47.85 -1.78 12.64
N ALA A 636 47.90 -2.50 11.50
CA ALA A 636 48.60 -2.06 10.31
C ALA A 636 48.00 -0.75 9.72
N LEU A 637 46.69 -0.63 9.70
CA LEU A 637 46.00 0.61 9.25
C LEU A 637 46.32 1.81 10.16
N LYS A 638 46.46 1.61 11.47
CA LYS A 638 46.86 2.67 12.43
C LYS A 638 48.28 3.21 12.22
N THR A 639 49.11 2.53 11.48
CA THR A 639 50.48 2.98 11.16
C THR A 639 50.54 3.85 9.89
N ILE A 640 49.46 3.98 9.16
CA ILE A 640 49.40 4.81 7.96
C ILE A 640 49.26 6.28 8.40
N ASP A 641 50.19 7.13 7.96
CA ASP A 641 50.14 8.55 8.18
C ASP A 641 49.05 9.16 7.28
N THR A 642 47.98 9.66 7.92
CA THR A 642 46.85 10.31 7.25
C THR A 642 46.83 11.82 7.51
N GLU A 643 47.85 12.40 8.16
CA GLU A 643 47.98 13.87 8.29
C GLU A 643 48.18 14.47 6.89
N ASN A 644 47.28 15.37 6.52
CA ASN A 644 47.20 16.04 5.20
C ASN A 644 46.64 15.18 4.04
N VAL A 645 45.95 14.09 4.30
CA VAL A 645 45.15 13.38 3.30
C VAL A 645 43.71 13.91 3.36
N GLU A 646 43.22 14.38 2.24
CA GLU A 646 41.83 14.86 2.13
C GLU A 646 40.86 13.67 2.30
N GLU A 647 39.81 13.82 3.13
CA GLU A 647 38.79 12.78 3.34
C GLU A 647 38.13 12.42 2.01
N MET A 648 38.17 11.14 1.66
CA MET A 648 37.49 10.62 0.48
C MET A 648 35.99 10.49 0.77
N VAL A 649 35.22 11.52 0.43
CA VAL A 649 33.76 11.56 0.60
C VAL A 649 33.03 10.70 -0.42
N HIS A 650 33.64 10.42 -1.58
CA HIS A 650 33.10 9.51 -2.60
C HIS A 650 34.23 8.70 -3.25
N VAL A 651 33.98 7.38 -3.40
CA VAL A 651 34.89 6.47 -4.11
C VAL A 651 35.06 6.84 -5.59
N MET A 652 34.13 7.58 -6.18
CA MET A 652 34.24 8.24 -7.47
C MET A 652 33.52 9.59 -7.48
N PRO A 653 34.19 10.72 -7.71
CA PRO A 653 33.56 11.97 -8.06
C PRO A 653 33.09 11.89 -9.51
N MET A 654 31.95 11.27 -9.77
CA MET A 654 31.40 11.22 -11.12
C MET A 654 30.43 12.36 -11.33
N THR A 655 30.92 13.45 -11.85
CA THR A 655 30.13 14.39 -12.66
C THR A 655 30.30 13.97 -14.11
N ASN A 656 29.21 13.50 -14.75
CA ASN A 656 29.04 13.27 -16.21
C ASN A 656 30.33 13.13 -17.02
N VAL A 657 31.03 12.01 -16.90
CA VAL A 657 32.15 11.70 -17.79
C VAL A 657 31.57 11.18 -19.10
N LEU A 658 31.45 12.07 -20.08
CA LEU A 658 31.24 11.69 -21.48
C LEU A 658 32.57 11.16 -22.00
N ARG A 659 32.63 9.88 -22.35
CA ARG A 659 33.71 9.30 -23.13
C ARG A 659 33.40 9.46 -24.61
N GLU A 660 34.42 9.70 -25.42
CA GLU A 660 34.34 9.46 -26.85
C GLU A 660 34.11 7.97 -27.09
N ASP A 661 33.31 7.64 -28.11
CA ASP A 661 32.85 6.29 -28.43
C ASP A 661 34.01 5.42 -29.01
N GLU A 662 35.12 5.32 -28.29
CA GLU A 662 36.22 4.42 -28.63
C GLU A 662 36.19 3.17 -27.76
N ARG A 663 36.11 2.02 -28.43
CA ARG A 663 36.11 0.70 -27.81
C ARG A 663 37.55 0.35 -27.40
N ASP A 664 37.95 0.66 -26.17
CA ASP A 664 39.24 0.19 -25.60
C ASP A 664 38.97 -0.97 -24.63
N GLN A 665 39.35 -2.18 -25.03
CA GLN A 665 39.23 -3.39 -24.23
C GLN A 665 40.58 -3.70 -23.58
N LYS A 666 40.79 -3.18 -22.36
CA LYS A 666 42.05 -3.29 -21.61
C LYS A 666 42.38 -4.70 -21.10
N PHE A 667 41.35 -5.57 -20.96
CA PHE A 667 41.53 -6.94 -20.46
C PHE A 667 40.96 -7.93 -21.46
N SER A 668 41.72 -9.04 -21.67
CA SER A 668 41.20 -10.12 -22.48
C SER A 668 40.04 -10.84 -21.73
N ARG A 669 39.18 -11.48 -22.48
CA ARG A 669 38.09 -12.29 -21.92
C ARG A 669 38.61 -13.40 -21.00
N GLU A 670 39.68 -14.06 -21.39
CA GLU A 670 40.35 -15.09 -20.60
C GLU A 670 40.87 -14.54 -19.28
N SER A 671 41.45 -13.34 -19.29
CA SER A 671 41.91 -12.64 -18.09
C SER A 671 40.77 -12.31 -17.12
N LEU A 672 39.62 -11.88 -17.62
CA LEU A 672 38.45 -11.59 -16.78
C LEU A 672 37.81 -12.86 -16.20
N LEU A 673 37.78 -13.94 -16.99
CA LEU A 673 37.26 -15.24 -16.53
C LEU A 673 38.19 -15.99 -15.57
N ALA A 674 39.49 -15.70 -15.59
CA ALA A 674 40.47 -16.37 -14.72
C ALA A 674 40.26 -16.11 -13.23
N GLY A 675 39.64 -14.99 -12.87
CA GLY A 675 39.36 -14.63 -11.48
C GLY A 675 38.07 -15.23 -10.88
N ALA A 676 37.31 -15.99 -11.65
CA ALA A 676 36.04 -16.57 -11.18
C ALA A 676 36.26 -17.91 -10.46
N PRO A 677 35.66 -18.15 -9.28
CA PRO A 677 35.71 -19.46 -8.59
C PRO A 677 35.10 -20.60 -9.42
N GLU A 678 34.00 -20.30 -10.12
CA GLU A 678 33.34 -21.18 -11.07
C GLU A 678 33.04 -20.41 -12.36
N ARG A 679 33.27 -21.05 -13.51
CA ARG A 679 33.07 -20.42 -14.83
C ARG A 679 32.55 -21.42 -15.87
N SER A 680 31.79 -20.93 -16.83
CA SER A 680 31.54 -21.59 -18.11
C SER A 680 32.53 -21.08 -19.17
N GLU A 681 32.42 -21.58 -20.40
CA GLU A 681 33.29 -21.10 -21.50
C GLU A 681 33.13 -19.58 -21.76
N ASP A 682 31.99 -18.99 -21.38
CA ASP A 682 31.59 -17.64 -21.77
C ASP A 682 31.23 -16.69 -20.62
N SER A 683 31.10 -17.18 -19.38
CA SER A 683 30.61 -16.37 -18.25
C SER A 683 31.07 -16.89 -16.89
N TRP A 684 31.08 -15.98 -15.91
CA TRP A 684 31.20 -16.35 -14.51
C TRP A 684 29.93 -17.08 -14.05
N GLN A 685 30.12 -18.12 -13.24
CA GLN A 685 29.02 -18.79 -12.55
C GLN A 685 29.01 -18.38 -11.09
N VAL A 686 27.84 -17.93 -10.63
CA VAL A 686 27.63 -17.66 -9.20
C VAL A 686 27.28 -18.98 -8.53
N PRO A 687 28.01 -19.41 -7.49
CA PRO A 687 27.64 -20.61 -6.73
C PRO A 687 26.24 -20.48 -6.19
N ARG A 688 25.43 -21.53 -6.29
CA ARG A 688 24.11 -21.55 -5.66
C ARG A 688 24.30 -21.53 -4.14
N LEU A 689 23.94 -20.42 -3.51
CA LEU A 689 24.07 -20.19 -2.07
C LEU A 689 23.04 -20.95 -1.23
N VAL A 690 22.02 -21.57 -1.84
CA VAL A 690 21.01 -22.35 -1.14
C VAL A 690 20.59 -23.54 -2.00
N LYS A 691 20.49 -24.72 -1.35
CA LYS A 691 19.81 -25.92 -1.90
C LYS A 691 18.33 -25.78 -1.75
#